data_7168c508236414b90e1b243639806acd
#
_entry.id   7168c508236414b90e1b243639806acd
#
_cell.length_a   1.000
_cell.length_b   1.000
_cell.length_c   1.000
_cell.angle_alpha   90.00
_cell.angle_beta   90.00
_cell.angle_gamma   90.00
#
_symmetry.space_group_name_H-M   'P 1'
#
loop_
_entity.id
_entity.type
_entity.pdbx_description
1 polymer ?
#
loop_
_entity_poly.entity_id
_entity_poly.type
_entity_poly.pdbx_seq_one_letter_code
_entity_poly.pdbx_strand_id
1 'polypeptide(L)'
;MLARLSPWFRSMSVSSRTALSLAIGFTLMIAATALVAFSQERAKAIDESLARLDQRNAAVVHELTDRFDRIQRTQTRAVELFREEHTALTDAEARRAFEALYPLRPDGTRRSIDRMFTGGPTAIGMVHGMAGFIPAGIDQDDGAVRDIVAATLAIRRLSEGSRHDLESLYYFTPRNGIVIFAPDRPDRLEFYRQTAPADFAFQDREFATISTIAANPARAMRCTGLQSLISLKYQEVWTTGCMTPVDRDMRHIGTFGTSMPLDEIAPAGRFADSAEEQVILISREGRLIYHPGYTRQNSRKTGEYLDITNSARSDLAAIWALVRRHGQNGYVGKAEALDAYVSLHQVPGPGWYALTVKPEQLILARALRPIPRIAAMAVIALAGCLLIVVLVLRHLVAKPLRRLTREAERITRGLASDAMLEMPADDRTGNEVARLVSRFETLAGAIRTSHGELEQRVAERTRALNDANEKLRILSELDPLTGVANRRKVLSDLDARLERMGTGGSLAVIVLDIDRFKTINDRHGHVAGDDALRALASRVQSLLRPGDMIGRMGGEEFMVILDRARPVIADAIAERIRAAIARQPFQVHGNLTLNITASLGVACWSAGDSAKALYARADAALYEAKASGRNCAISSRDPLQGRNAA
;
A
#
# COMPACT_ATOMS: atom_id res chain seq x y z
N MET A 1 33.02 30.72 -4.72
CA MET A 1 32.54 30.05 -3.49
C MET A 1 33.66 29.69 -2.51
N LEU A 2 34.92 29.55 -2.96
CA LEU A 2 36.07 29.18 -2.09
C LEU A 2 36.70 30.35 -1.30
N ALA A 3 36.27 31.59 -1.53
CA ALA A 3 36.89 32.80 -0.92
C ALA A 3 36.40 33.15 0.50
N ARG A 4 35.46 32.38 1.07
CA ARG A 4 34.88 32.60 2.42
C ARG A 4 35.15 31.45 3.40
N LEU A 5 36.08 30.56 3.09
CA LEU A 5 36.45 29.53 4.05
C LEU A 5 37.24 30.14 5.20
N SER A 6 36.85 29.78 6.43
CA SER A 6 37.24 30.33 7.73
C SER A 6 38.73 30.50 7.90
N PRO A 7 39.17 31.37 8.84
CA PRO A 7 40.59 31.57 9.19
C PRO A 7 41.32 30.27 9.49
N TRP A 8 40.58 29.25 9.97
CA TRP A 8 41.07 27.90 10.24
C TRP A 8 41.64 27.18 9.00
N PHE A 9 40.97 27.32 7.82
CA PHE A 9 41.45 26.73 6.57
C PHE A 9 42.77 27.37 6.10
N ARG A 10 43.04 28.61 6.42
CA ARG A 10 44.25 29.34 6.06
C ARG A 10 45.46 28.94 6.97
N SER A 11 45.17 28.41 8.14
CA SER A 11 46.24 27.98 9.06
C SER A 11 46.73 26.56 8.82
N MET A 12 46.07 25.78 7.93
CA MET A 12 46.44 24.42 7.58
C MET A 12 47.66 24.42 6.63
N SER A 13 48.52 23.37 6.76
CA SER A 13 49.60 23.13 5.81
C SER A 13 49.07 22.91 4.39
N VAL A 14 49.87 23.19 3.37
CA VAL A 14 49.51 23.00 1.96
C VAL A 14 49.06 21.56 1.71
N SER A 15 49.74 20.56 2.30
CA SER A 15 49.37 19.14 2.20
C SER A 15 48.03 18.81 2.84
N SER A 16 47.67 19.47 3.96
CA SER A 16 46.38 19.27 4.61
C SER A 16 45.24 19.94 3.85
N ARG A 17 45.51 21.10 3.22
CA ARG A 17 44.51 21.78 2.36
C ARG A 17 44.22 20.98 1.09
N THR A 18 45.26 20.44 0.44
CA THR A 18 45.08 19.60 -0.74
C THR A 18 44.36 18.30 -0.41
N ALA A 19 44.72 17.62 0.70
CA ALA A 19 44.03 16.43 1.15
C ALA A 19 42.55 16.68 1.48
N LEU A 20 42.23 17.77 2.18
CA LEU A 20 40.85 18.16 2.50
C LEU A 20 40.06 18.56 1.26
N SER A 21 40.70 19.29 0.33
CA SER A 21 40.06 19.68 -0.94
C SER A 21 39.76 18.45 -1.80
N LEU A 22 40.67 17.49 -1.86
CA LEU A 22 40.45 16.22 -2.55
C LEU A 22 39.38 15.38 -1.88
N ALA A 23 39.35 15.30 -0.55
CA ALA A 23 38.29 14.59 0.18
C ALA A 23 36.93 15.19 -0.05
N ILE A 24 36.80 16.52 -0.01
CA ILE A 24 35.56 17.23 -0.33
C ILE A 24 35.15 16.99 -1.78
N GLY A 25 36.09 17.10 -2.73
CA GLY A 25 35.85 16.85 -4.15
C GLY A 25 35.36 15.42 -4.40
N PHE A 26 36.00 14.43 -3.77
CA PHE A 26 35.55 13.02 -3.85
C PHE A 26 34.15 12.81 -3.23
N THR A 27 33.89 13.39 -2.08
CA THR A 27 32.58 13.29 -1.42
C THR A 27 31.49 13.90 -2.31
N LEU A 28 31.73 15.06 -2.90
CA LEU A 28 30.79 15.72 -3.82
C LEU A 28 30.59 14.90 -5.10
N MET A 29 31.65 14.30 -5.64
CA MET A 29 31.56 13.44 -6.81
C MET A 29 30.75 12.18 -6.52
N ILE A 30 30.99 11.52 -5.37
CA ILE A 30 30.22 10.34 -4.94
C ILE A 30 28.74 10.72 -4.75
N ALA A 31 28.45 11.86 -4.10
CA ALA A 31 27.10 12.34 -3.91
C ALA A 31 26.40 12.65 -5.25
N ALA A 32 27.10 13.30 -6.18
CA ALA A 32 26.56 13.58 -7.51
C ALA A 32 26.32 12.29 -8.30
N THR A 33 27.25 11.33 -8.26
CA THR A 33 27.09 10.03 -8.92
C THR A 33 25.92 9.23 -8.32
N ALA A 34 25.77 9.24 -6.99
CA ALA A 34 24.65 8.60 -6.31
C ALA A 34 23.30 9.24 -6.68
N LEU A 35 23.26 10.57 -6.79
CA LEU A 35 22.07 11.31 -7.22
C LEU A 35 21.67 10.99 -8.67
N VAL A 36 22.66 10.92 -9.56
CA VAL A 36 22.44 10.55 -10.97
C VAL A 36 21.96 9.08 -11.06
N ALA A 37 22.63 8.16 -10.36
CA ALA A 37 22.22 6.76 -10.32
C ALA A 37 20.79 6.61 -9.78
N PHE A 38 20.45 7.33 -8.71
CA PHE A 38 19.11 7.32 -8.16
C PHE A 38 18.07 7.87 -9.15
N SER A 39 18.37 8.96 -9.84
CA SER A 39 17.46 9.53 -10.83
C SER A 39 17.22 8.59 -12.02
N GLN A 40 18.26 7.89 -12.47
CA GLN A 40 18.18 6.88 -13.53
C GLN A 40 17.36 5.65 -13.10
N GLU A 41 17.63 5.12 -11.90
CA GLU A 41 16.87 3.99 -11.35
C GLU A 41 15.40 4.34 -11.14
N ARG A 42 15.11 5.57 -10.68
CA ARG A 42 13.73 6.06 -10.55
C ARG A 42 13.04 6.14 -11.91
N ALA A 43 13.68 6.72 -12.91
CA ALA A 43 13.13 6.83 -14.26
C ALA A 43 12.87 5.42 -14.84
N LYS A 44 13.83 4.52 -14.73
CA LYS A 44 13.70 3.14 -15.18
C LYS A 44 12.56 2.40 -14.48
N ALA A 45 12.42 2.56 -13.15
CA ALA A 45 11.34 1.94 -12.38
C ALA A 45 9.95 2.46 -12.79
N ILE A 46 9.86 3.75 -13.14
CA ILE A 46 8.63 4.34 -13.67
C ILE A 46 8.32 3.76 -15.05
N ASP A 47 9.29 3.76 -15.97
CA ASP A 47 9.11 3.27 -17.35
C ASP A 47 8.73 1.78 -17.37
N GLU A 48 9.41 0.93 -16.58
CA GLU A 48 9.07 -0.49 -16.43
C GLU A 48 7.68 -0.70 -15.80
N SER A 49 7.29 0.17 -14.88
CA SER A 49 5.98 0.12 -14.25
C SER A 49 4.88 0.54 -15.22
N LEU A 50 5.12 1.59 -16.01
CA LEU A 50 4.19 2.04 -17.04
C LEU A 50 4.01 0.98 -18.14
N ALA A 51 5.11 0.38 -18.62
CA ALA A 51 5.04 -0.67 -19.63
C ALA A 51 4.25 -1.89 -19.12
N ARG A 52 4.46 -2.31 -17.86
CA ARG A 52 3.68 -3.41 -17.25
C ARG A 52 2.23 -3.06 -17.06
N LEU A 53 1.95 -1.83 -16.63
CA LEU A 53 0.59 -1.32 -16.46
C LEU A 53 -0.17 -1.34 -17.79
N ASP A 54 0.49 -0.88 -18.85
CA ASP A 54 -0.05 -0.86 -20.20
C ASP A 54 -0.28 -2.25 -20.77
N GLN A 55 0.70 -3.13 -20.63
CA GLN A 55 0.58 -4.54 -21.04
C GLN A 55 -0.58 -5.24 -20.31
N ARG A 56 -0.72 -5.00 -19.01
CA ARG A 56 -1.83 -5.57 -18.23
C ARG A 56 -3.17 -5.03 -18.69
N ASN A 57 -3.27 -3.72 -18.89
CA ASN A 57 -4.50 -3.11 -19.38
C ASN A 57 -4.84 -3.58 -20.78
N ALA A 58 -3.86 -3.69 -21.67
CA ALA A 58 -4.04 -4.24 -23.01
C ALA A 58 -4.53 -5.69 -22.97
N ALA A 59 -4.04 -6.51 -22.04
CA ALA A 59 -4.52 -7.88 -21.86
C ALA A 59 -5.98 -7.93 -21.40
N VAL A 60 -6.39 -7.04 -20.47
CA VAL A 60 -7.79 -6.90 -20.05
C VAL A 60 -8.67 -6.48 -21.23
N VAL A 61 -8.22 -5.48 -22.00
CA VAL A 61 -8.95 -5.00 -23.19
C VAL A 61 -9.08 -6.10 -24.22
N HIS A 62 -8.02 -6.84 -24.50
CA HIS A 62 -8.04 -7.95 -25.45
C HIS A 62 -9.02 -9.05 -25.02
N GLU A 63 -8.97 -9.48 -23.76
CA GLU A 63 -9.89 -10.48 -23.23
C GLU A 63 -11.36 -10.04 -23.34
N LEU A 64 -11.65 -8.79 -22.97
CA LEU A 64 -12.99 -8.23 -23.10
C LEU A 64 -13.41 -8.11 -24.56
N THR A 65 -12.52 -7.66 -25.44
CA THR A 65 -12.78 -7.55 -26.89
C THR A 65 -13.14 -8.90 -27.49
N ASP A 66 -12.35 -9.94 -27.21
CA ASP A 66 -12.63 -11.29 -27.69
C ASP A 66 -13.99 -11.80 -27.24
N ARG A 67 -14.40 -11.44 -26.01
CA ARG A 67 -15.70 -11.82 -25.46
C ARG A 67 -16.84 -11.08 -26.16
N PHE A 68 -16.71 -9.78 -26.35
CA PHE A 68 -17.72 -8.98 -27.06
C PHE A 68 -17.81 -9.36 -28.54
N ASP A 69 -16.69 -9.69 -29.16
CA ASP A 69 -16.65 -10.19 -30.54
C ASP A 69 -17.36 -11.54 -30.70
N ARG A 70 -17.23 -12.44 -29.70
CA ARG A 70 -18.01 -13.69 -29.69
C ARG A 70 -19.51 -13.41 -29.58
N ILE A 71 -19.91 -12.52 -28.67
CA ILE A 71 -21.32 -12.13 -28.51
C ILE A 71 -21.84 -11.52 -29.82
N GLN A 72 -21.08 -10.60 -30.41
CA GLN A 72 -21.46 -9.95 -31.66
C GLN A 72 -21.63 -10.96 -32.78
N ARG A 73 -20.68 -11.89 -32.95
CA ARG A 73 -20.79 -12.96 -33.97
C ARG A 73 -22.02 -13.85 -33.74
N THR A 74 -22.27 -14.23 -32.49
CA THR A 74 -23.44 -15.02 -32.12
C THR A 74 -24.74 -14.29 -32.43
N GLN A 75 -24.85 -13.01 -32.07
CA GLN A 75 -26.06 -12.24 -32.35
C GLN A 75 -26.23 -11.94 -33.84
N THR A 76 -25.14 -11.67 -34.55
CA THR A 76 -25.19 -11.53 -36.04
C THR A 76 -25.71 -12.82 -36.66
N ARG A 77 -25.20 -13.97 -36.23
CA ARG A 77 -25.68 -15.27 -36.73
C ARG A 77 -27.15 -15.53 -36.32
N ALA A 78 -27.56 -15.09 -35.13
CA ALA A 78 -28.96 -15.16 -34.74
C ALA A 78 -29.88 -14.34 -35.65
N VAL A 79 -29.45 -13.13 -36.03
CA VAL A 79 -30.20 -12.29 -36.99
C VAL A 79 -30.27 -12.90 -38.38
N GLU A 80 -29.18 -13.51 -38.86
CA GLU A 80 -29.17 -14.22 -40.13
C GLU A 80 -30.14 -15.40 -40.12
N LEU A 81 -30.04 -16.27 -39.13
CA LEU A 81 -30.93 -17.40 -38.93
C LEU A 81 -32.38 -16.98 -38.79
N PHE A 82 -32.62 -15.91 -38.04
CA PHE A 82 -33.96 -15.34 -37.91
C PHE A 82 -34.54 -14.96 -39.29
N ARG A 83 -33.76 -14.32 -40.12
CA ARG A 83 -34.20 -13.94 -41.48
C ARG A 83 -34.47 -15.16 -42.38
N GLU A 84 -33.60 -16.17 -42.29
CA GLU A 84 -33.78 -17.45 -42.99
C GLU A 84 -35.09 -18.11 -42.59
N GLU A 85 -35.30 -18.29 -41.26
CA GLU A 85 -36.50 -18.94 -40.71
C GLU A 85 -37.76 -18.11 -40.97
N HIS A 86 -37.67 -16.79 -40.82
CA HIS A 86 -38.82 -15.92 -41.12
C HIS A 86 -39.26 -15.99 -42.58
N THR A 87 -38.31 -16.10 -43.50
CA THR A 87 -38.61 -16.21 -44.94
C THR A 87 -39.18 -17.60 -45.29
N ALA A 88 -38.71 -18.64 -44.61
CA ALA A 88 -39.15 -20.01 -44.84
C ALA A 88 -40.54 -20.32 -44.26
N LEU A 89 -40.97 -19.59 -43.21
CA LEU A 89 -42.25 -19.83 -42.56
C LEU A 89 -43.41 -19.17 -43.31
N THR A 90 -44.48 -19.91 -43.53
CA THR A 90 -45.79 -19.34 -43.85
C THR A 90 -46.52 -18.89 -42.58
N ASP A 91 -47.48 -17.97 -42.67
CA ASP A 91 -48.28 -17.50 -41.52
C ASP A 91 -49.02 -18.66 -40.85
N ALA A 92 -49.54 -19.62 -41.63
CA ALA A 92 -50.23 -20.78 -41.08
C ALA A 92 -49.30 -21.73 -40.31
N GLU A 93 -48.06 -21.93 -40.75
CA GLU A 93 -47.05 -22.75 -40.08
C GLU A 93 -46.58 -22.05 -38.80
N ALA A 94 -46.31 -20.74 -38.89
CA ALA A 94 -45.91 -19.92 -37.75
C ALA A 94 -47.00 -19.95 -36.64
N ARG A 95 -48.29 -19.79 -37.03
CA ARG A 95 -49.38 -19.84 -36.09
C ARG A 95 -49.53 -21.20 -35.41
N ARG A 96 -49.48 -22.28 -36.17
CA ARG A 96 -49.50 -23.65 -35.60
C ARG A 96 -48.35 -23.90 -34.64
N ALA A 97 -47.13 -23.52 -35.02
CA ALA A 97 -45.99 -23.65 -34.15
C ALA A 97 -46.09 -22.78 -32.90
N PHE A 98 -46.58 -21.55 -33.05
CA PHE A 98 -46.77 -20.62 -31.98
C PHE A 98 -47.80 -21.13 -30.91
N GLU A 99 -48.93 -21.60 -31.35
CA GLU A 99 -49.99 -22.16 -30.48
C GLU A 99 -49.50 -23.42 -29.75
N ALA A 100 -48.74 -24.27 -30.41
CA ALA A 100 -48.17 -25.46 -29.83
C ALA A 100 -47.07 -25.16 -28.80
N LEU A 101 -46.25 -24.11 -29.00
CA LEU A 101 -45.14 -23.75 -28.14
C LEU A 101 -45.56 -22.80 -27.02
N TYR A 102 -46.52 -21.94 -27.27
CA TYR A 102 -46.94 -20.87 -26.35
C TYR A 102 -48.47 -20.94 -26.11
N PRO A 103 -48.95 -21.92 -25.35
CA PRO A 103 -50.39 -22.03 -25.04
C PRO A 103 -50.89 -20.80 -24.30
N LEU A 104 -52.16 -20.43 -24.58
CA LEU A 104 -52.84 -19.35 -23.92
C LEU A 104 -53.09 -19.68 -22.44
N ARG A 105 -52.83 -18.73 -21.57
CA ARG A 105 -53.08 -18.80 -20.13
C ARG A 105 -54.37 -18.05 -19.77
N PRO A 106 -54.97 -18.34 -18.58
CA PRO A 106 -56.17 -17.65 -18.13
C PRO A 106 -56.00 -16.15 -17.95
N ASP A 107 -54.77 -15.65 -17.74
CA ASP A 107 -54.43 -14.24 -17.61
C ASP A 107 -54.30 -13.52 -18.96
N GLY A 108 -54.62 -14.19 -20.06
CA GLY A 108 -54.51 -13.66 -21.42
C GLY A 108 -53.09 -13.68 -22.00
N THR A 109 -52.08 -14.05 -21.22
CA THR A 109 -50.71 -14.19 -21.73
C THR A 109 -50.49 -15.55 -22.37
N ARG A 110 -49.43 -15.66 -23.19
CA ARG A 110 -48.98 -16.96 -23.70
C ARG A 110 -47.59 -17.25 -23.16
N ARG A 111 -47.35 -18.48 -22.73
CA ARG A 111 -46.10 -18.90 -22.12
C ARG A 111 -45.64 -20.20 -22.72
N SER A 112 -44.30 -20.36 -22.75
CA SER A 112 -43.71 -21.57 -23.29
C SER A 112 -44.12 -22.83 -22.53
N ILE A 113 -44.28 -23.95 -23.29
CA ILE A 113 -44.51 -25.28 -22.72
C ILE A 113 -43.33 -25.77 -21.89
N ASP A 114 -43.58 -26.67 -20.95
CA ASP A 114 -42.58 -27.21 -20.02
C ASP A 114 -41.43 -27.92 -20.75
N ARG A 115 -41.71 -28.59 -21.88
CA ARG A 115 -40.70 -29.30 -22.67
C ARG A 115 -39.61 -28.38 -23.23
N MET A 116 -39.88 -27.11 -23.47
CA MET A 116 -38.87 -26.16 -23.90
C MET A 116 -37.84 -25.89 -22.80
N PHE A 117 -38.25 -26.02 -21.55
CA PHE A 117 -37.38 -25.84 -20.38
C PHE A 117 -36.67 -27.14 -20.01
N THR A 118 -37.44 -28.23 -19.77
CA THR A 118 -36.89 -29.51 -19.28
C THR A 118 -36.15 -30.31 -20.33
N GLY A 119 -36.36 -29.98 -21.58
CA GLY A 119 -35.84 -30.72 -22.73
C GLY A 119 -36.86 -31.73 -23.25
N GLY A 120 -36.95 -31.83 -24.56
CA GLY A 120 -37.81 -32.81 -25.17
C GLY A 120 -38.28 -32.45 -26.59
N PRO A 121 -38.99 -33.35 -27.27
CA PRO A 121 -39.55 -33.09 -28.58
C PRO A 121 -40.69 -32.08 -28.48
N THR A 122 -40.65 -31.09 -29.39
CA THR A 122 -41.66 -30.03 -29.54
C THR A 122 -42.09 -29.95 -31.00
N ALA A 123 -43.03 -29.08 -31.31
CA ALA A 123 -43.50 -28.82 -32.69
C ALA A 123 -42.37 -28.31 -33.63
N ILE A 124 -41.28 -27.81 -33.07
CA ILE A 124 -40.11 -27.31 -33.84
C ILE A 124 -38.86 -28.19 -33.69
N GLY A 125 -38.98 -29.40 -33.14
CA GLY A 125 -37.87 -30.34 -32.91
C GLY A 125 -37.48 -30.38 -31.41
N MET A 126 -36.29 -30.91 -31.14
CA MET A 126 -35.74 -30.98 -29.78
C MET A 126 -35.39 -29.57 -29.29
N VAL A 127 -35.80 -29.25 -28.07
CA VAL A 127 -35.51 -27.96 -27.43
C VAL A 127 -35.13 -28.23 -25.97
N HIS A 128 -34.23 -27.45 -25.45
CA HIS A 128 -33.82 -27.49 -24.04
C HIS A 128 -33.39 -26.11 -23.56
N GLY A 129 -33.62 -25.78 -22.31
CA GLY A 129 -33.12 -24.57 -21.67
C GLY A 129 -33.72 -23.27 -22.24
N MET A 130 -34.95 -23.33 -22.77
CA MET A 130 -35.66 -22.18 -23.33
C MET A 130 -36.93 -21.86 -22.54
N ALA A 131 -37.27 -20.59 -22.51
CA ALA A 131 -38.56 -20.09 -22.01
C ALA A 131 -39.08 -18.94 -22.86
N GLY A 132 -40.35 -18.64 -22.73
CA GLY A 132 -40.97 -17.48 -23.39
C GLY A 132 -42.14 -16.94 -22.65
N PHE A 133 -42.27 -15.62 -22.72
CA PHE A 133 -43.43 -14.84 -22.22
C PHE A 133 -43.91 -13.92 -23.34
N ILE A 134 -45.17 -14.04 -23.68
CA ILE A 134 -45.83 -13.27 -24.72
C ILE A 134 -47.06 -12.59 -24.09
N PRO A 135 -47.07 -11.26 -23.99
CA PRO A 135 -48.22 -10.50 -23.49
C PRO A 135 -49.48 -10.69 -24.35
N ALA A 136 -50.63 -10.43 -23.77
CA ALA A 136 -51.91 -10.45 -24.46
C ALA A 136 -51.94 -9.53 -25.70
N GLY A 137 -52.62 -9.95 -26.75
CA GLY A 137 -52.83 -9.16 -27.96
C GLY A 137 -51.72 -9.21 -29.01
N ILE A 138 -50.54 -9.79 -28.71
CA ILE A 138 -49.49 -10.03 -29.72
C ILE A 138 -49.95 -11.10 -30.75
N ASP A 139 -50.68 -12.08 -30.31
CA ASP A 139 -51.21 -13.19 -31.08
C ASP A 139 -52.29 -12.80 -32.13
N GLN A 140 -52.77 -11.55 -32.08
CA GLN A 140 -53.68 -10.98 -33.09
C GLN A 140 -52.91 -10.48 -34.35
N ASP A 141 -51.60 -10.42 -34.30
CA ASP A 141 -50.72 -9.93 -35.38
C ASP A 141 -49.90 -11.08 -35.93
N ASP A 142 -50.28 -11.58 -37.13
CA ASP A 142 -49.58 -12.70 -37.77
C ASP A 142 -48.11 -12.41 -38.03
N GLY A 143 -47.76 -11.16 -38.34
CA GLY A 143 -46.36 -10.74 -38.50
C GLY A 143 -45.57 -10.88 -37.21
N ALA A 144 -46.12 -10.45 -36.07
CA ALA A 144 -45.49 -10.60 -34.79
C ALA A 144 -45.38 -12.07 -34.34
N VAL A 145 -46.40 -12.86 -34.63
CA VAL A 145 -46.39 -14.32 -34.40
C VAL A 145 -45.29 -14.99 -35.19
N ARG A 146 -45.13 -14.66 -36.49
CA ARG A 146 -44.08 -15.16 -37.35
C ARG A 146 -42.69 -14.73 -36.82
N ASP A 147 -42.52 -13.48 -36.42
CA ASP A 147 -41.28 -12.97 -35.83
C ASP A 147 -40.85 -13.76 -34.57
N ILE A 148 -41.79 -14.03 -33.65
CA ILE A 148 -41.54 -14.79 -32.42
C ILE A 148 -41.15 -16.24 -32.73
N VAL A 149 -41.83 -16.91 -33.67
CA VAL A 149 -41.51 -18.30 -34.06
C VAL A 149 -40.16 -18.36 -34.76
N ALA A 150 -39.90 -17.44 -35.70
CA ALA A 150 -38.61 -17.36 -36.37
C ALA A 150 -37.46 -17.14 -35.40
N ALA A 151 -37.65 -16.27 -34.40
CA ALA A 151 -36.65 -16.05 -33.34
C ALA A 151 -36.46 -17.31 -32.46
N THR A 152 -37.55 -18.01 -32.13
CA THR A 152 -37.50 -19.27 -31.39
C THR A 152 -36.69 -20.33 -32.13
N LEU A 153 -36.90 -20.47 -33.43
CA LEU A 153 -36.18 -21.40 -34.33
C LEU A 153 -34.70 -21.01 -34.45
N ALA A 154 -34.40 -19.74 -34.63
CA ALA A 154 -33.04 -19.21 -34.68
C ALA A 154 -32.26 -19.51 -33.41
N ILE A 155 -32.85 -19.22 -32.24
CA ILE A 155 -32.27 -19.49 -30.93
C ILE A 155 -32.06 -21.00 -30.76
N ARG A 156 -33.03 -21.82 -31.08
CA ARG A 156 -32.92 -23.29 -31.04
C ARG A 156 -31.72 -23.79 -31.85
N ARG A 157 -31.63 -23.37 -33.14
CA ARG A 157 -30.53 -23.78 -34.02
C ARG A 157 -29.15 -23.42 -33.49
N LEU A 158 -29.03 -22.25 -32.89
CA LEU A 158 -27.78 -21.83 -32.26
C LEU A 158 -27.48 -22.63 -30.99
N SER A 159 -28.50 -22.91 -30.18
CA SER A 159 -28.33 -23.66 -28.94
C SER A 159 -27.91 -25.13 -29.15
N GLU A 160 -28.30 -25.74 -30.29
CA GLU A 160 -27.89 -27.12 -30.66
C GLU A 160 -26.39 -27.23 -30.95
N GLY A 161 -25.77 -26.19 -31.52
CA GLY A 161 -24.35 -26.18 -31.90
C GLY A 161 -23.40 -25.65 -30.82
N SER A 162 -23.91 -25.00 -29.74
CA SER A 162 -23.09 -24.18 -28.84
C SER A 162 -23.42 -24.41 -27.36
N ARG A 163 -23.70 -25.65 -26.96
CA ARG A 163 -24.19 -25.97 -25.59
C ARG A 163 -23.32 -25.47 -24.44
N HIS A 164 -22.03 -25.22 -24.67
CA HIS A 164 -21.09 -24.78 -23.62
C HIS A 164 -20.58 -23.33 -23.80
N ASP A 165 -20.82 -22.73 -24.99
CA ASP A 165 -20.28 -21.40 -25.28
C ASP A 165 -21.34 -20.29 -25.21
N LEU A 166 -22.62 -20.63 -25.06
CA LEU A 166 -23.74 -19.73 -25.10
C LEU A 166 -24.45 -19.67 -23.74
N GLU A 167 -24.07 -18.74 -22.89
CA GLU A 167 -24.64 -18.59 -21.55
C GLU A 167 -26.09 -18.10 -21.56
N SER A 168 -26.40 -17.14 -22.44
CA SER A 168 -27.76 -16.71 -22.70
C SER A 168 -27.91 -16.09 -24.07
N LEU A 169 -29.02 -16.36 -24.72
CA LEU A 169 -29.46 -15.66 -25.93
C LEU A 169 -30.96 -15.46 -25.85
N TYR A 170 -31.42 -14.25 -26.06
CA TYR A 170 -32.83 -13.95 -26.04
C TYR A 170 -33.21 -13.02 -27.19
N TYR A 171 -34.48 -13.11 -27.56
CA TYR A 171 -35.12 -12.19 -28.49
C TYR A 171 -36.31 -11.55 -27.80
N PHE A 172 -36.43 -10.24 -27.91
CA PHE A 172 -37.59 -9.54 -27.39
C PHE A 172 -38.21 -8.58 -28.43
N THR A 173 -39.49 -8.42 -28.33
CA THR A 173 -40.27 -7.56 -29.23
C THR A 173 -40.52 -6.18 -28.61
N PRO A 174 -40.81 -5.13 -29.42
CA PRO A 174 -41.23 -3.81 -28.89
C PRO A 174 -42.51 -3.83 -28.03
N ARG A 175 -43.25 -4.94 -28.03
CA ARG A 175 -44.46 -5.15 -27.27
C ARG A 175 -44.30 -6.08 -26.08
N ASN A 176 -43.09 -6.10 -25.46
CA ASN A 176 -42.77 -6.90 -24.27
C ASN A 176 -42.85 -8.43 -24.42
N GLY A 177 -42.94 -8.95 -25.64
CA GLY A 177 -42.77 -10.39 -25.87
C GLY A 177 -41.28 -10.75 -25.76
N ILE A 178 -40.95 -11.88 -25.12
CA ILE A 178 -39.59 -12.36 -24.97
C ILE A 178 -39.50 -13.88 -25.14
N VAL A 179 -38.48 -14.32 -25.86
CA VAL A 179 -38.04 -15.72 -25.94
C VAL A 179 -36.60 -15.76 -25.50
N ILE A 180 -36.25 -16.65 -24.60
CA ILE A 180 -34.94 -16.75 -23.99
C ILE A 180 -34.42 -18.18 -23.95
N PHE A 181 -33.15 -18.35 -24.25
CA PHE A 181 -32.31 -19.51 -23.97
C PHE A 181 -31.33 -19.13 -22.87
N ALA A 182 -31.33 -19.86 -21.76
CA ALA A 182 -30.42 -19.66 -20.63
C ALA A 182 -30.37 -20.93 -19.77
N PRO A 183 -29.76 -22.01 -20.25
CA PRO A 183 -29.84 -23.34 -19.62
C PRO A 183 -29.27 -23.34 -18.20
N ASP A 184 -28.23 -22.53 -17.93
CA ASP A 184 -27.58 -22.43 -16.62
C ASP A 184 -28.29 -21.47 -15.65
N ARG A 185 -29.41 -20.88 -16.08
CA ARG A 185 -30.21 -19.94 -15.30
C ARG A 185 -31.69 -20.34 -15.25
N PRO A 186 -32.00 -21.48 -14.61
CA PRO A 186 -33.36 -21.98 -14.49
C PRO A 186 -34.31 -20.99 -13.80
N ASP A 187 -33.82 -20.15 -12.88
CA ASP A 187 -34.56 -19.08 -12.22
C ASP A 187 -35.16 -18.06 -13.21
N ARG A 188 -34.37 -17.68 -14.22
CA ARG A 188 -34.85 -16.76 -15.31
C ARG A 188 -35.89 -17.42 -16.18
N LEU A 189 -35.64 -18.67 -16.55
CA LEU A 189 -36.56 -19.41 -17.40
C LEU A 189 -37.90 -19.64 -16.67
N GLU A 190 -37.88 -19.98 -15.39
CA GLU A 190 -39.06 -20.13 -14.55
C GLU A 190 -39.81 -18.82 -14.42
N PHE A 191 -39.11 -17.69 -14.27
CA PHE A 191 -39.74 -16.36 -14.23
C PHE A 191 -40.61 -16.12 -15.46
N TYR A 192 -40.07 -16.19 -16.66
CA TYR A 192 -40.80 -15.92 -17.88
C TYR A 192 -41.88 -16.95 -18.17
N ARG A 193 -41.68 -18.19 -17.79
CA ARG A 193 -42.61 -19.28 -18.04
C ARG A 193 -43.77 -19.32 -17.06
N GLN A 194 -43.58 -18.92 -15.78
CA GLN A 194 -44.58 -19.14 -14.74
C GLN A 194 -44.99 -17.88 -13.99
N THR A 195 -44.03 -17.09 -13.53
CA THR A 195 -44.24 -16.11 -12.46
C THR A 195 -44.26 -14.64 -12.93
N ALA A 196 -43.80 -14.34 -14.14
CA ALA A 196 -43.91 -12.97 -14.67
C ALA A 196 -45.36 -12.47 -14.63
N PRO A 197 -45.65 -11.29 -14.08
CA PRO A 197 -47.03 -10.74 -14.07
C PRO A 197 -47.54 -10.53 -15.49
N ALA A 198 -48.88 -10.54 -15.67
CA ALA A 198 -49.48 -10.43 -17.00
C ALA A 198 -49.17 -9.07 -17.68
N ASP A 199 -49.05 -8.02 -16.89
CA ASP A 199 -48.67 -6.67 -17.29
C ASP A 199 -47.15 -6.41 -17.31
N PHE A 200 -46.36 -7.47 -17.28
CA PHE A 200 -44.90 -7.36 -17.26
C PHE A 200 -44.40 -6.58 -18.47
N ALA A 201 -43.75 -5.46 -18.20
CA ALA A 201 -43.20 -4.54 -19.18
C ALA A 201 -41.72 -4.23 -18.88
N PHE A 202 -40.95 -4.06 -19.94
CA PHE A 202 -39.52 -3.77 -19.86
C PHE A 202 -39.02 -2.77 -20.91
N GLN A 203 -39.93 -2.13 -21.63
CA GLN A 203 -39.57 -1.19 -22.70
C GLN A 203 -38.94 0.11 -22.19
N ASP A 204 -39.15 0.44 -20.93
CA ASP A 204 -38.49 1.54 -20.21
C ASP A 204 -37.06 1.20 -19.72
N ARG A 205 -36.71 -0.09 -19.76
CA ARG A 205 -35.40 -0.53 -19.31
C ARG A 205 -34.32 -0.20 -20.36
N GLU A 206 -33.09 0.07 -19.88
CA GLU A 206 -31.97 0.45 -20.75
C GLU A 206 -31.71 -0.55 -21.87
N PHE A 207 -31.79 -1.86 -21.61
CA PHE A 207 -31.56 -2.89 -22.62
C PHE A 207 -32.57 -2.84 -23.78
N ALA A 208 -33.79 -2.38 -23.54
CA ALA A 208 -34.78 -2.17 -24.59
C ALA A 208 -34.59 -0.81 -25.27
N THR A 209 -34.38 0.25 -24.51
CA THR A 209 -34.26 1.62 -25.04
C THR A 209 -33.04 1.80 -25.94
N ILE A 210 -31.89 1.17 -25.65
CA ILE A 210 -30.68 1.24 -26.50
C ILE A 210 -30.86 0.56 -27.87
N SER A 211 -31.90 -0.25 -28.02
CA SER A 211 -32.22 -0.97 -29.28
C SER A 211 -33.11 -0.17 -30.21
N THR A 212 -33.72 0.91 -29.72
CA THR A 212 -34.63 1.75 -30.52
C THR A 212 -33.90 2.46 -31.65
N ILE A 213 -34.61 2.82 -32.73
CA ILE A 213 -34.04 3.55 -33.87
C ILE A 213 -33.45 4.90 -33.40
N ALA A 214 -34.14 5.60 -32.50
CA ALA A 214 -33.70 6.89 -31.97
C ALA A 214 -32.40 6.79 -31.19
N ALA A 215 -32.26 5.77 -30.32
CA ALA A 215 -31.08 5.61 -29.51
C ALA A 215 -29.92 4.93 -30.24
N ASN A 216 -30.21 4.11 -31.27
CA ASN A 216 -29.23 3.35 -32.05
C ASN A 216 -29.45 3.49 -33.57
N PRO A 217 -29.22 4.66 -34.13
CA PRO A 217 -29.44 4.89 -35.55
C PRO A 217 -28.49 4.04 -36.45
N ALA A 218 -27.30 3.68 -35.94
CA ALA A 218 -26.34 2.84 -36.64
C ALA A 218 -26.76 1.36 -36.69
N ARG A 219 -27.78 0.96 -35.93
CA ARG A 219 -28.28 -0.42 -35.80
C ARG A 219 -27.20 -1.47 -35.49
N ALA A 220 -26.09 -1.02 -34.92
CA ALA A 220 -25.01 -1.87 -34.44
C ALA A 220 -25.33 -2.49 -33.06
N MET A 221 -24.62 -3.54 -32.73
CA MET A 221 -24.67 -4.06 -31.35
C MET A 221 -24.29 -2.96 -30.37
N ARG A 222 -25.09 -2.80 -29.31
CA ARG A 222 -24.82 -1.90 -28.18
C ARG A 222 -24.98 -2.63 -26.87
N CYS A 223 -24.13 -2.29 -25.90
CA CYS A 223 -24.18 -2.89 -24.59
C CYS A 223 -24.66 -1.86 -23.55
N THR A 224 -25.42 -2.32 -22.57
CA THR A 224 -25.91 -1.50 -21.45
C THR A 224 -24.80 -1.23 -20.45
N GLY A 225 -25.02 -0.27 -19.56
CA GLY A 225 -24.33 -0.23 -18.30
C GLY A 225 -24.68 -1.44 -17.42
N LEU A 226 -24.14 -1.44 -16.21
CA LEU A 226 -24.43 -2.49 -15.24
C LEU A 226 -25.87 -2.37 -14.73
N GLN A 227 -26.64 -3.44 -14.81
CA GLN A 227 -28.04 -3.49 -14.40
C GLN A 227 -28.28 -4.67 -13.46
N SER A 228 -29.23 -4.54 -12.52
CA SER A 228 -29.70 -5.71 -11.79
C SER A 228 -30.57 -6.57 -12.69
N LEU A 229 -30.33 -7.86 -12.70
CA LEU A 229 -31.20 -8.82 -13.37
C LEU A 229 -32.59 -8.79 -12.74
N ILE A 230 -33.61 -8.92 -13.60
CA ILE A 230 -34.97 -9.21 -13.17
C ILE A 230 -34.98 -10.66 -12.65
N SER A 231 -34.77 -10.85 -11.35
CA SER A 231 -34.79 -12.14 -10.67
C SER A 231 -35.71 -12.06 -9.46
N LEU A 232 -36.55 -13.07 -9.30
CA LEU A 232 -37.52 -13.14 -8.19
C LEU A 232 -36.96 -13.74 -6.90
N LYS A 233 -35.79 -14.33 -6.90
CA LYS A 233 -35.25 -15.07 -5.73
C LYS A 233 -33.74 -14.92 -5.58
N TYR A 234 -33.31 -14.36 -4.45
CA TYR A 234 -32.14 -14.65 -3.65
C TYR A 234 -30.77 -14.04 -3.93
N GLN A 235 -30.46 -13.42 -5.04
CA GLN A 235 -29.24 -12.57 -5.14
C GLN A 235 -29.42 -11.57 -6.28
N GLU A 236 -29.16 -10.30 -6.00
CA GLU A 236 -29.01 -9.29 -7.06
C GLU A 236 -27.80 -9.67 -7.91
N VAL A 237 -28.07 -10.28 -9.07
CA VAL A 237 -27.03 -10.55 -10.06
C VAL A 237 -26.94 -9.33 -10.96
N TRP A 238 -25.81 -8.68 -10.88
CA TRP A 238 -25.50 -7.55 -11.75
C TRP A 238 -25.00 -8.04 -13.10
N THR A 239 -25.59 -7.52 -14.18
CA THR A 239 -25.25 -7.91 -15.54
C THR A 239 -25.15 -6.70 -16.45
N THR A 240 -24.39 -6.85 -17.52
CA THR A 240 -24.55 -6.03 -18.72
C THR A 240 -25.24 -6.84 -19.80
N GLY A 241 -26.02 -6.21 -20.62
CA GLY A 241 -26.66 -6.85 -21.76
C GLY A 241 -26.20 -6.20 -23.07
N CYS A 242 -25.78 -7.00 -24.03
CA CYS A 242 -25.49 -6.53 -25.39
C CYS A 242 -26.65 -6.84 -26.31
N MET A 243 -27.08 -5.86 -27.09
CA MET A 243 -28.31 -5.86 -27.88
C MET A 243 -28.03 -5.56 -29.33
N THR A 244 -28.50 -6.43 -30.22
CA THR A 244 -28.50 -6.23 -31.68
C THR A 244 -29.93 -6.11 -32.19
N PRO A 245 -30.34 -4.94 -32.65
CA PRO A 245 -31.69 -4.71 -33.15
C PRO A 245 -31.94 -5.44 -34.46
N VAL A 246 -33.18 -5.86 -34.64
CA VAL A 246 -33.67 -6.47 -35.90
C VAL A 246 -34.74 -5.57 -36.46
N ASP A 247 -34.55 -5.19 -37.70
CA ASP A 247 -35.47 -4.35 -38.45
C ASP A 247 -35.97 -5.03 -39.70
N ARG A 248 -37.19 -4.71 -40.10
CA ARG A 248 -37.82 -5.06 -41.35
C ARG A 248 -38.61 -3.86 -41.88
N ASP A 249 -38.45 -3.51 -43.13
CA ASP A 249 -39.09 -2.38 -43.79
C ASP A 249 -38.96 -1.08 -43.00
N MET A 250 -37.78 -0.77 -42.52
CA MET A 250 -37.46 0.41 -41.69
C MET A 250 -38.17 0.44 -40.35
N ARG A 251 -38.77 -0.63 -39.89
CA ARG A 251 -39.43 -0.75 -38.58
C ARG A 251 -38.62 -1.68 -37.71
N HIS A 252 -38.45 -1.27 -36.46
CA HIS A 252 -37.88 -2.11 -35.42
C HIS A 252 -38.90 -3.19 -35.01
N ILE A 253 -38.59 -4.45 -35.29
CA ILE A 253 -39.47 -5.60 -35.03
C ILE A 253 -39.05 -6.39 -33.79
N GLY A 254 -37.78 -6.29 -33.38
CA GLY A 254 -37.29 -6.95 -32.18
C GLY A 254 -35.79 -6.77 -32.00
N THR A 255 -35.26 -7.44 -31.00
CA THR A 255 -33.85 -7.34 -30.64
C THR A 255 -33.34 -8.68 -30.14
N PHE A 256 -32.22 -9.14 -30.66
CA PHE A 256 -31.45 -10.20 -30.02
C PHE A 256 -30.57 -9.61 -28.91
N GLY A 257 -30.50 -10.29 -27.78
CA GLY A 257 -29.69 -9.88 -26.66
C GLY A 257 -28.99 -11.04 -25.97
N THR A 258 -27.87 -10.72 -25.35
CA THR A 258 -27.09 -11.62 -24.51
C THR A 258 -26.78 -10.88 -23.21
N SER A 259 -27.03 -11.52 -22.08
CA SER A 259 -26.66 -10.97 -20.77
C SER A 259 -25.39 -11.60 -20.29
N MET A 260 -24.49 -10.80 -19.74
CA MET A 260 -23.22 -11.20 -19.19
C MET A 260 -23.14 -10.76 -17.73
N PRO A 261 -23.06 -11.71 -16.78
CA PRO A 261 -22.93 -11.40 -15.35
C PRO A 261 -21.63 -10.64 -15.06
N LEU A 262 -21.65 -9.80 -14.04
CA LEU A 262 -20.47 -9.04 -13.60
C LEU A 262 -19.33 -9.98 -13.19
N ASP A 263 -19.65 -11.10 -12.54
CA ASP A 263 -18.66 -12.07 -12.10
C ASP A 263 -17.91 -12.75 -13.28
N GLU A 264 -18.48 -12.71 -14.45
CA GLU A 264 -17.83 -13.18 -15.68
C GLU A 264 -16.99 -12.08 -16.33
N ILE A 265 -17.47 -10.83 -16.31
CA ILE A 265 -16.71 -9.67 -16.80
C ILE A 265 -15.46 -9.47 -15.95
N ALA A 266 -15.63 -9.58 -14.63
CA ALA A 266 -14.60 -9.34 -13.62
C ALA A 266 -14.59 -10.49 -12.60
N PRO A 267 -14.11 -11.69 -12.97
CA PRO A 267 -14.04 -12.83 -12.06
C PRO A 267 -13.29 -12.45 -10.78
N ALA A 268 -13.81 -12.92 -9.63
CA ALA A 268 -13.19 -12.67 -8.34
C ALA A 268 -11.73 -13.19 -8.35
N GLY A 269 -10.78 -12.30 -8.07
CA GLY A 269 -9.35 -12.61 -8.09
C GLY A 269 -8.63 -12.27 -9.40
N ARG A 270 -9.26 -12.23 -10.53
CA ARG A 270 -8.60 -12.03 -11.84
C ARG A 270 -8.14 -10.58 -12.07
N PHE A 271 -8.92 -9.61 -11.60
CA PHE A 271 -8.54 -8.20 -11.64
C PHE A 271 -7.93 -7.71 -10.31
N ALA A 272 -7.99 -8.53 -9.26
CA ALA A 272 -7.54 -8.19 -7.91
C ALA A 272 -6.19 -8.81 -7.52
N ASP A 273 -5.45 -9.41 -8.47
CA ASP A 273 -4.26 -10.22 -8.20
C ASP A 273 -3.04 -9.46 -7.65
N SER A 274 -3.13 -8.16 -7.56
CA SER A 274 -2.17 -7.43 -6.74
C SER A 274 -2.88 -6.29 -6.01
N ALA A 275 -2.71 -6.22 -4.70
CA ALA A 275 -3.09 -5.04 -3.91
C ALA A 275 -2.42 -3.75 -4.44
N GLU A 276 -1.52 -3.91 -5.41
CA GLU A 276 -0.72 -2.84 -6.01
C GLU A 276 -1.37 -2.22 -7.25
N GLU A 277 -2.21 -2.95 -8.00
CA GLU A 277 -2.78 -2.49 -9.27
C GLU A 277 -4.28 -2.74 -9.31
N GLN A 278 -5.04 -1.71 -9.62
CA GLN A 278 -6.50 -1.75 -9.64
C GLN A 278 -7.00 -1.60 -11.07
N VAL A 279 -7.82 -2.53 -11.51
CA VAL A 279 -8.55 -2.42 -12.78
C VAL A 279 -9.89 -1.78 -12.52
N ILE A 280 -10.27 -0.83 -13.35
CA ILE A 280 -11.54 -0.11 -13.30
C ILE A 280 -12.15 -0.16 -14.70
N LEU A 281 -13.41 -0.56 -14.79
CA LEU A 281 -14.17 -0.57 -16.03
C LEU A 281 -15.30 0.45 -15.97
N ILE A 282 -15.43 1.24 -17.03
CA ILE A 282 -16.37 2.36 -17.10
C ILE A 282 -17.12 2.27 -18.43
N SER A 283 -18.42 2.46 -18.43
CA SER A 283 -19.20 2.53 -19.68
C SER A 283 -18.89 3.81 -20.45
N ARG A 284 -19.30 3.83 -21.72
CA ARG A 284 -19.16 5.01 -22.60
C ARG A 284 -19.86 6.25 -22.02
N GLU A 285 -20.95 6.04 -21.30
CA GLU A 285 -21.78 7.10 -20.69
C GLU A 285 -21.27 7.56 -19.33
N GLY A 286 -20.17 6.98 -18.80
CA GLY A 286 -19.60 7.32 -17.49
C GLY A 286 -20.24 6.58 -16.32
N ARG A 287 -20.79 5.38 -16.57
CA ARG A 287 -21.29 4.51 -15.51
C ARG A 287 -20.22 3.50 -15.10
N LEU A 288 -20.05 3.31 -13.82
CA LEU A 288 -19.07 2.39 -13.27
C LEU A 288 -19.51 0.94 -13.50
N ILE A 289 -18.75 0.18 -14.30
CA ILE A 289 -18.99 -1.25 -14.54
C ILE A 289 -18.31 -2.07 -13.44
N TYR A 290 -17.03 -1.78 -13.19
CA TYR A 290 -16.26 -2.48 -12.17
C TYR A 290 -15.26 -1.53 -11.50
N HIS A 291 -15.17 -1.63 -10.17
CA HIS A 291 -14.16 -0.99 -9.36
C HIS A 291 -13.95 -1.79 -8.07
N PRO A 292 -12.71 -2.15 -7.69
CA PRO A 292 -12.45 -3.00 -6.52
C PRO A 292 -13.04 -2.47 -5.21
N GLY A 293 -13.04 -1.13 -5.05
CA GLY A 293 -13.50 -0.47 -3.83
C GLY A 293 -14.99 -0.10 -3.78
N TYR A 294 -15.65 0.04 -4.94
CA TYR A 294 -16.99 0.64 -4.99
C TYR A 294 -18.10 -0.27 -5.52
N THR A 295 -17.81 -1.12 -6.47
CA THR A 295 -18.86 -1.90 -7.14
C THR A 295 -19.61 -2.82 -6.17
N ARG A 296 -18.92 -3.42 -5.20
CA ARG A 296 -19.56 -4.31 -4.20
C ARG A 296 -20.36 -3.56 -3.12
N GLN A 297 -20.01 -2.31 -2.83
CA GLN A 297 -20.69 -1.53 -1.79
C GLN A 297 -22.01 -0.91 -2.28
N ASN A 298 -22.06 -0.53 -3.55
CA ASN A 298 -23.23 0.12 -4.13
C ASN A 298 -24.33 -0.88 -4.50
N SER A 299 -23.97 -2.10 -4.89
CA SER A 299 -24.97 -3.15 -5.21
C SER A 299 -25.88 -3.51 -4.04
N ARG A 300 -25.46 -3.25 -2.80
CA ARG A 300 -26.23 -3.59 -1.59
C ARG A 300 -27.16 -2.47 -1.09
N LYS A 301 -26.98 -1.22 -1.52
CA LYS A 301 -27.67 -0.06 -0.90
C LYS A 301 -28.68 0.64 -1.78
N THR A 302 -28.52 0.68 -3.11
CA THR A 302 -29.32 1.57 -3.96
C THR A 302 -29.98 0.91 -5.17
N GLY A 303 -29.57 -0.30 -5.57
CA GLY A 303 -30.06 -0.91 -6.82
C GLY A 303 -29.70 -0.13 -8.09
N GLU A 304 -28.93 0.95 -7.97
CA GLU A 304 -28.54 1.84 -9.05
C GLU A 304 -27.02 1.74 -9.30
N TYR A 305 -26.64 1.83 -10.56
CA TYR A 305 -25.25 1.95 -10.96
C TYR A 305 -24.68 3.30 -10.53
N LEU A 306 -23.41 3.32 -10.18
CA LEU A 306 -22.72 4.56 -9.85
C LEU A 306 -22.41 5.35 -11.14
N ASP A 307 -23.10 6.47 -11.30
CA ASP A 307 -22.76 7.46 -12.32
C ASP A 307 -21.61 8.32 -11.81
N ILE A 308 -20.47 8.26 -12.52
CA ILE A 308 -19.27 9.01 -12.14
C ILE A 308 -19.15 10.35 -12.86
N THR A 309 -20.10 10.69 -13.74
CA THR A 309 -20.05 11.93 -14.52
C THR A 309 -20.17 13.18 -13.66
N ASN A 310 -20.94 13.09 -12.56
CA ASN A 310 -21.17 14.16 -11.59
C ASN A 310 -20.89 13.70 -10.15
N SER A 311 -19.92 12.80 -9.98
CA SER A 311 -19.59 12.26 -8.67
C SER A 311 -19.02 13.34 -7.74
N ALA A 312 -19.55 13.44 -6.53
CA ALA A 312 -19.00 14.26 -5.45
C ALA A 312 -17.66 13.72 -4.92
N ARG A 313 -17.27 12.52 -5.31
CA ARG A 313 -15.99 11.89 -4.92
C ARG A 313 -14.89 12.35 -5.87
N SER A 314 -13.84 12.92 -5.31
CA SER A 314 -12.72 13.49 -6.07
C SER A 314 -11.99 12.47 -6.93
N ASP A 315 -11.84 11.23 -6.44
CA ASP A 315 -11.20 10.13 -7.16
C ASP A 315 -11.98 9.73 -8.41
N LEU A 316 -13.30 9.52 -8.28
CA LEU A 316 -14.16 9.16 -9.40
C LEU A 316 -14.32 10.31 -10.42
N ALA A 317 -14.42 11.54 -9.93
CA ALA A 317 -14.44 12.72 -10.78
C ALA A 317 -13.13 12.88 -11.58
N ALA A 318 -11.99 12.61 -10.96
CA ALA A 318 -10.68 12.64 -11.62
C ALA A 318 -10.56 11.54 -12.69
N ILE A 319 -11.03 10.34 -12.40
CA ILE A 319 -11.10 9.22 -13.36
C ILE A 319 -11.95 9.62 -14.58
N TRP A 320 -13.13 10.18 -14.35
CA TRP A 320 -14.00 10.60 -15.46
C TRP A 320 -13.39 11.75 -16.28
N ALA A 321 -12.73 12.71 -15.64
CA ALA A 321 -12.01 13.76 -16.33
C ALA A 321 -10.91 13.21 -17.24
N LEU A 322 -10.17 12.20 -16.77
CA LEU A 322 -9.15 11.49 -17.55
C LEU A 322 -9.77 10.79 -18.77
N VAL A 323 -10.87 10.05 -18.57
CA VAL A 323 -11.58 9.36 -19.65
C VAL A 323 -12.08 10.36 -20.71
N ARG A 324 -12.68 11.48 -20.30
CA ARG A 324 -13.15 12.50 -21.25
C ARG A 324 -12.01 13.11 -22.08
N ARG A 325 -10.85 13.27 -21.47
CA ARG A 325 -9.70 13.90 -22.14
C ARG A 325 -8.96 12.96 -23.09
N HIS A 326 -8.85 11.68 -22.74
CA HIS A 326 -7.95 10.74 -23.41
C HIS A 326 -8.62 9.46 -23.90
N GLY A 327 -9.89 9.22 -23.59
CA GLY A 327 -10.54 7.93 -23.81
C GLY A 327 -10.49 7.41 -25.25
N GLN A 328 -10.55 8.30 -26.24
CA GLN A 328 -10.50 7.90 -27.67
C GLN A 328 -9.10 7.49 -28.15
N ASN A 329 -8.06 8.11 -27.60
CA ASN A 329 -6.67 7.94 -28.05
C ASN A 329 -5.86 7.01 -27.15
N GLY A 330 -6.42 6.58 -26.03
CA GLY A 330 -5.67 5.91 -24.98
C GLY A 330 -4.75 6.87 -24.21
N TYR A 331 -4.30 6.46 -23.04
CA TYR A 331 -3.36 7.23 -22.24
C TYR A 331 -2.55 6.31 -21.33
N VAL A 332 -1.24 6.51 -21.32
CA VAL A 332 -0.33 5.86 -20.37
C VAL A 332 0.54 6.91 -19.74
N GLY A 333 0.47 7.08 -18.43
CA GLY A 333 1.24 8.12 -17.75
C GLY A 333 0.77 8.42 -16.34
N LYS A 334 1.27 9.51 -15.79
CA LYS A 334 0.89 9.98 -14.46
C LYS A 334 -0.42 10.76 -14.50
N ALA A 335 -1.37 10.38 -13.66
CA ALA A 335 -2.59 11.12 -13.40
C ALA A 335 -2.45 11.88 -12.09
N GLU A 336 -2.07 13.16 -12.16
CA GLU A 336 -1.77 13.99 -10.99
C GLU A 336 -2.95 14.05 -9.99
N ALA A 337 -4.18 14.16 -10.51
CA ALA A 337 -5.38 14.24 -9.68
C ALA A 337 -5.69 12.93 -8.90
N LEU A 338 -5.06 11.82 -9.28
CA LEU A 338 -5.22 10.51 -8.62
C LEU A 338 -3.99 10.12 -7.79
N ASP A 339 -2.93 10.92 -7.84
CA ASP A 339 -1.61 10.59 -7.28
C ASP A 339 -1.15 9.18 -7.68
N ALA A 340 -1.37 8.83 -8.96
CA ALA A 340 -1.18 7.49 -9.48
C ALA A 340 -0.70 7.51 -10.93
N TYR A 341 -0.08 6.41 -11.34
CA TYR A 341 0.17 6.10 -12.74
C TYR A 341 -0.97 5.25 -13.29
N VAL A 342 -1.35 5.53 -14.51
CA VAL A 342 -2.52 4.93 -15.14
C VAL A 342 -2.24 4.49 -16.56
N SER A 343 -2.92 3.43 -16.99
CA SER A 343 -3.09 3.06 -18.40
C SER A 343 -4.59 3.02 -18.69
N LEU A 344 -5.01 3.74 -19.71
CA LEU A 344 -6.40 3.88 -20.15
C LEU A 344 -6.51 3.45 -21.62
N HIS A 345 -7.39 2.49 -21.90
CA HIS A 345 -7.74 2.07 -23.26
C HIS A 345 -9.24 1.92 -23.42
N GLN A 346 -9.72 2.13 -24.63
CA GLN A 346 -11.09 1.83 -24.99
C GLN A 346 -11.24 0.35 -25.36
N VAL A 347 -12.28 -0.30 -24.88
CA VAL A 347 -12.67 -1.67 -25.24
C VAL A 347 -13.52 -1.59 -26.52
N PRO A 348 -13.06 -2.14 -27.65
CA PRO A 348 -13.88 -2.22 -28.85
C PRO A 348 -15.20 -2.97 -28.62
N GLY A 349 -16.19 -2.70 -29.44
CA GLY A 349 -17.52 -3.28 -29.32
C GLY A 349 -18.43 -2.44 -28.40
N PRO A 350 -18.39 -2.59 -27.08
CA PRO A 350 -19.26 -1.80 -26.19
C PRO A 350 -18.82 -0.34 -26.08
N GLY A 351 -17.61 -0.01 -26.47
CA GLY A 351 -17.04 1.34 -26.30
C GLY A 351 -16.74 1.69 -24.84
N TRP A 352 -16.56 0.69 -24.00
CA TRP A 352 -16.16 0.88 -22.61
C TRP A 352 -14.72 1.35 -22.48
N TYR A 353 -14.37 1.82 -21.31
CA TYR A 353 -13.01 2.20 -20.97
C TYR A 353 -12.47 1.28 -19.89
N ALA A 354 -11.31 0.70 -20.15
CA ALA A 354 -10.53 -0.05 -19.18
C ALA A 354 -9.41 0.85 -18.68
N LEU A 355 -9.38 1.07 -17.38
CA LEU A 355 -8.37 1.86 -16.69
C LEU A 355 -7.66 0.98 -15.68
N THR A 356 -6.34 0.86 -15.79
CA THR A 356 -5.51 0.24 -14.76
C THR A 356 -4.77 1.32 -14.00
N VAL A 357 -4.88 1.32 -12.67
CA VAL A 357 -4.36 2.35 -11.77
C VAL A 357 -3.34 1.75 -10.83
N LYS A 358 -2.19 2.42 -10.66
CA LYS A 358 -1.15 2.07 -9.70
C LYS A 358 -0.75 3.31 -8.91
N PRO A 359 -0.94 3.33 -7.57
CA PRO A 359 -0.53 4.44 -6.73
C PRO A 359 0.96 4.77 -6.87
N GLU A 360 1.30 6.06 -6.99
CA GLU A 360 2.69 6.52 -7.13
C GLU A 360 3.59 6.03 -5.99
N GLN A 361 3.05 5.99 -4.76
CA GLN A 361 3.77 5.54 -3.57
C GLN A 361 4.34 4.12 -3.72
N LEU A 362 3.63 3.23 -4.40
CA LEU A 362 4.09 1.85 -4.61
C LEU A 362 5.24 1.76 -5.63
N ILE A 363 5.23 2.64 -6.63
CA ILE A 363 6.34 2.74 -7.60
C ILE A 363 7.56 3.36 -6.92
N LEU A 364 7.34 4.41 -6.12
CA LEU A 364 8.39 5.06 -5.36
C LEU A 364 9.03 4.11 -4.35
N ALA A 365 8.23 3.34 -3.62
CA ALA A 365 8.73 2.33 -2.68
C ALA A 365 9.61 1.27 -3.39
N ARG A 366 9.29 0.90 -4.62
CA ARG A 366 10.09 -0.02 -5.43
C ARG A 366 11.39 0.64 -5.92
N ALA A 367 11.34 1.92 -6.32
CA ALA A 367 12.51 2.69 -6.72
C ALA A 367 13.49 2.94 -5.55
N LEU A 368 12.99 2.93 -4.30
CA LEU A 368 13.80 3.09 -3.10
C LEU A 368 14.54 1.80 -2.68
N ARG A 369 14.16 0.62 -3.18
CA ARG A 369 14.79 -0.66 -2.82
C ARG A 369 16.31 -0.73 -3.07
N PRO A 370 16.88 -0.15 -4.15
CA PRO A 370 18.33 -0.17 -4.35
C PRO A 370 19.10 0.83 -3.47
N ILE A 371 18.44 1.78 -2.77
CA ILE A 371 19.12 2.79 -1.95
C ILE A 371 20.06 2.18 -0.91
N PRO A 372 19.72 1.13 -0.14
CA PRO A 372 20.64 0.54 0.82
C PRO A 372 21.92 0.01 0.16
N ARG A 373 21.83 -0.52 -1.06
CA ARG A 373 22.99 -0.99 -1.83
C ARG A 373 23.85 0.17 -2.30
N ILE A 374 23.24 1.24 -2.80
CA ILE A 374 23.94 2.45 -3.24
C ILE A 374 24.62 3.11 -2.03
N ALA A 375 23.92 3.21 -0.91
CA ALA A 375 24.46 3.74 0.34
C ALA A 375 25.64 2.88 0.86
N ALA A 376 25.53 1.56 0.82
CA ALA A 376 26.61 0.66 1.20
C ALA A 376 27.84 0.85 0.30
N MET A 377 27.66 0.94 -1.01
CA MET A 377 28.76 1.23 -1.95
C MET A 377 29.40 2.59 -1.71
N ALA A 378 28.58 3.61 -1.43
CA ALA A 378 29.08 4.95 -1.08
C ALA A 378 29.91 4.93 0.22
N VAL A 379 29.47 4.21 1.23
CA VAL A 379 30.19 4.02 2.49
C VAL A 379 31.51 3.28 2.27
N ILE A 380 31.53 2.22 1.46
CA ILE A 380 32.75 1.47 1.11
C ILE A 380 33.72 2.37 0.34
N ALA A 381 33.22 3.14 -0.64
CA ALA A 381 34.07 4.07 -1.40
C ALA A 381 34.63 5.18 -0.49
N LEU A 382 33.85 5.72 0.43
CA LEU A 382 34.29 6.71 1.41
C LEU A 382 35.34 6.13 2.35
N ALA A 383 35.13 4.90 2.86
CA ALA A 383 36.09 4.21 3.70
C ALA A 383 37.39 3.93 2.96
N GLY A 384 37.33 3.50 1.69
CA GLY A 384 38.49 3.32 0.82
C GLY A 384 39.25 4.64 0.59
N CYS A 385 38.53 5.73 0.30
CA CYS A 385 39.13 7.05 0.17
C CYS A 385 39.82 7.50 1.47
N LEU A 386 39.15 7.33 2.61
CA LEU A 386 39.74 7.64 3.92
C LEU A 386 40.98 6.81 4.19
N LEU A 387 40.95 5.51 3.87
CA LEU A 387 42.12 4.64 4.00
C LEU A 387 43.30 5.11 3.14
N ILE A 388 43.05 5.49 1.88
CA ILE A 388 44.05 6.05 0.99
C ILE A 388 44.63 7.35 1.58
N VAL A 389 43.81 8.25 2.06
CA VAL A 389 44.24 9.50 2.70
C VAL A 389 45.09 9.21 3.92
N VAL A 390 44.70 8.27 4.77
CA VAL A 390 45.48 7.85 5.95
C VAL A 390 46.79 7.23 5.54
N LEU A 391 46.84 6.38 4.51
CA LEU A 391 48.07 5.78 4.01
C LEU A 391 49.01 6.84 3.41
N VAL A 392 48.47 7.78 2.64
CA VAL A 392 49.24 8.91 2.07
C VAL A 392 49.81 9.79 3.19
N LEU A 393 49.00 10.18 4.17
CA LEU A 393 49.45 10.95 5.33
C LEU A 393 50.52 10.18 6.14
N ARG A 394 50.31 8.88 6.32
CA ARG A 394 51.30 8.04 7.02
C ARG A 394 52.62 7.94 6.28
N HIS A 395 52.60 7.85 4.93
CA HIS A 395 53.81 7.70 4.13
C HIS A 395 54.50 9.02 3.84
N LEU A 396 53.72 10.11 3.50
CA LEU A 396 54.30 11.38 3.10
C LEU A 396 54.54 12.34 4.27
N VAL A 397 53.84 12.17 5.41
CA VAL A 397 53.96 13.07 6.55
C VAL A 397 54.51 12.38 7.79
N ALA A 398 53.87 11.27 8.21
CA ALA A 398 54.22 10.66 9.48
C ALA A 398 55.57 9.91 9.48
N LYS A 399 55.92 9.24 8.38
CA LYS A 399 57.23 8.55 8.27
C LYS A 399 58.43 9.52 8.27
N PRO A 400 58.41 10.61 7.46
CA PRO A 400 59.45 11.63 7.52
C PRO A 400 59.55 12.31 8.90
N LEU A 401 58.39 12.68 9.49
CA LEU A 401 58.36 13.29 10.82
C LEU A 401 58.94 12.36 11.91
N ARG A 402 58.60 11.05 11.88
CA ARG A 402 59.16 10.08 12.82
C ARG A 402 60.65 9.86 12.63
N ARG A 403 61.15 9.99 11.39
CA ARG A 403 62.60 9.99 11.12
C ARG A 403 63.29 11.21 11.74
N LEU A 404 62.69 12.40 11.52
CA LEU A 404 63.16 13.66 12.13
C LEU A 404 63.10 13.62 13.67
N THR A 405 62.04 13.07 14.24
CA THR A 405 61.89 12.95 15.70
C THR A 405 62.95 12.01 16.30
N ARG A 406 63.22 10.87 15.62
CA ARG A 406 64.29 9.95 16.05
C ARG A 406 65.66 10.55 15.92
N GLU A 407 65.89 11.36 14.87
CA GLU A 407 67.12 12.12 14.70
C GLU A 407 67.26 13.19 15.79
N ALA A 408 66.16 13.91 16.08
CA ALA A 408 66.12 14.89 17.18
C ALA A 408 66.33 14.27 18.56
N GLU A 409 65.76 13.07 18.83
CA GLU A 409 66.01 12.32 20.06
C GLU A 409 67.45 11.79 20.16
N ARG A 410 68.07 11.43 19.04
CA ARG A 410 69.47 11.10 18.99
C ARG A 410 70.37 12.31 19.30
N ILE A 411 69.97 13.48 18.75
CA ILE A 411 70.69 14.74 19.03
C ILE A 411 70.49 15.13 20.51
N THR A 412 69.31 14.99 21.10
CA THR A 412 69.08 15.30 22.53
C THR A 412 69.82 14.34 23.48
N ARG A 413 69.93 13.07 23.11
CA ARG A 413 70.73 12.11 23.91
C ARG A 413 72.25 12.24 23.65
N GLY A 414 72.63 12.81 22.50
CA GLY A 414 74.05 13.07 22.16
C GLY A 414 74.54 14.42 22.68
N LEU A 415 73.68 15.31 23.18
CA LEU A 415 74.10 16.61 23.72
C LEU A 415 74.68 16.56 25.14
N ALA A 416 74.89 15.35 25.69
CA ALA A 416 75.77 15.17 26.86
C ALA A 416 77.27 14.98 26.49
N SER A 417 77.65 15.02 25.22
CA SER A 417 79.04 14.94 24.74
C SER A 417 79.24 16.00 23.65
N ASP A 418 80.23 16.81 23.81
CA ASP A 418 80.69 17.91 22.95
C ASP A 418 81.18 17.38 21.56
N ALA A 419 80.26 16.91 20.72
CA ALA A 419 80.61 16.57 19.33
C ALA A 419 79.79 17.47 18.40
N MET A 420 80.50 18.46 17.81
CA MET A 420 79.97 19.24 16.66
C MET A 420 79.57 18.29 15.53
N LEU A 421 78.37 18.38 15.09
CA LEU A 421 77.84 17.69 13.91
C LEU A 421 78.38 18.36 12.63
N GLU A 422 79.36 17.70 11.99
CA GLU A 422 79.65 17.93 10.59
C GLU A 422 78.61 17.20 9.74
N MET A 423 77.72 18.01 9.15
CA MET A 423 76.78 17.46 8.13
C MET A 423 77.50 17.32 6.79
N PRO A 424 77.26 16.21 6.05
CA PRO A 424 77.76 16.01 4.71
C PRO A 424 77.34 17.13 3.77
N ALA A 425 78.23 17.66 2.97
CA ALA A 425 78.08 18.83 2.12
C ALA A 425 77.17 18.64 0.90
N ASP A 426 76.48 17.50 0.76
CA ASP A 426 75.83 17.09 -0.50
C ASP A 426 74.28 17.32 -0.52
N ASP A 427 73.72 17.86 0.55
CA ASP A 427 72.24 18.09 0.63
C ASP A 427 71.86 19.60 0.69
N ARG A 428 72.65 20.45 0.00
CA ARG A 428 72.45 21.92 -0.06
C ARG A 428 71.52 22.39 -1.17
N THR A 429 70.77 21.52 -1.78
CA THR A 429 69.78 21.88 -2.82
C THR A 429 68.35 21.72 -2.33
N GLY A 430 67.91 22.66 -1.49
CA GLY A 430 66.51 22.73 -1.11
C GLY A 430 66.27 23.61 0.10
N ASN A 431 65.95 24.86 -0.16
CA ASN A 431 65.76 25.94 0.80
C ASN A 431 64.81 25.71 1.98
N GLU A 432 64.11 24.61 2.07
CA GLU A 432 63.09 24.36 3.12
C GLU A 432 63.66 23.61 4.31
N VAL A 433 64.61 22.66 4.09
CA VAL A 433 65.23 21.91 5.19
C VAL A 433 66.22 22.79 5.96
N ALA A 434 67.01 23.61 5.28
CA ALA A 434 67.91 24.58 5.89
C ALA A 434 67.17 25.66 6.72
N ARG A 435 66.01 26.07 6.27
CA ARG A 435 65.10 26.96 7.05
C ARG A 435 64.53 26.23 8.28
N LEU A 436 64.30 24.93 8.17
CA LEU A 436 63.76 24.14 9.29
C LEU A 436 64.82 23.96 10.38
N VAL A 437 66.10 23.69 10.00
CA VAL A 437 67.20 23.53 10.93
C VAL A 437 67.49 24.83 11.69
N SER A 438 67.62 25.98 10.99
CA SER A 438 67.87 27.26 11.65
C SER A 438 66.68 27.74 12.52
N ARG A 439 65.45 27.35 12.15
CA ARG A 439 64.30 27.59 13.04
C ARG A 439 64.26 26.62 14.21
N PHE A 440 64.78 25.41 14.04
CA PHE A 440 64.86 24.44 15.11
C PHE A 440 65.85 24.85 16.21
N GLU A 441 66.98 25.47 15.85
CA GLU A 441 67.93 26.06 16.82
C GLU A 441 67.34 27.22 17.60
N THR A 442 66.51 28.05 16.91
CA THR A 442 65.78 29.15 17.55
C THR A 442 64.65 28.60 18.41
N LEU A 443 63.99 27.49 18.00
CA LEU A 443 62.93 26.83 18.73
C LEU A 443 63.47 26.10 19.98
N ALA A 444 64.63 25.49 19.93
CA ALA A 444 65.24 24.77 21.07
C ALA A 444 65.55 25.77 22.22
N GLY A 445 65.87 27.03 21.87
CA GLY A 445 65.98 28.11 22.85
C GLY A 445 64.65 28.55 23.46
N ALA A 446 63.59 28.62 22.59
CA ALA A 446 62.25 29.04 22.99
C ALA A 446 61.49 27.92 23.79
N ILE A 447 61.83 26.65 23.52
CA ILE A 447 61.18 25.51 24.22
C ILE A 447 61.56 25.48 25.69
N ARG A 448 62.77 25.90 26.06
CA ARG A 448 63.16 25.96 27.51
C ARG A 448 62.36 27.04 28.26
N THR A 449 61.95 28.11 27.61
CA THR A 449 61.14 29.15 28.22
C THR A 449 59.65 28.76 28.22
N SER A 450 59.23 27.99 27.21
CA SER A 450 57.83 27.57 27.02
C SER A 450 57.44 26.37 27.87
N HIS A 451 58.40 25.59 28.40
CA HIS A 451 58.07 24.39 29.16
C HIS A 451 57.30 24.72 30.46
N GLY A 452 57.64 25.86 31.09
CA GLY A 452 56.91 26.34 32.28
C GLY A 452 55.49 26.87 31.97
N GLU A 453 55.31 27.47 30.77
CA GLU A 453 53.97 27.95 30.38
C GLU A 453 53.09 26.81 29.86
N LEU A 454 53.70 25.70 29.38
CA LEU A 454 52.91 24.57 28.85
C LEU A 454 52.29 23.74 29.99
N GLU A 455 53.00 23.56 31.11
CA GLU A 455 52.45 22.84 32.28
C GLU A 455 51.18 23.55 32.81
N GLN A 456 51.21 24.89 32.79
CA GLN A 456 50.07 25.66 33.24
C GLN A 456 48.86 25.55 32.27
N ARG A 457 49.09 25.53 30.96
CA ARG A 457 48.05 25.35 29.94
C ARG A 457 47.50 23.94 29.85
N VAL A 458 48.30 22.93 30.16
CA VAL A 458 47.86 21.53 30.23
C VAL A 458 46.87 21.34 31.36
N ALA A 459 47.12 21.98 32.51
CA ALA A 459 46.21 21.90 33.64
C ALA A 459 44.83 22.56 33.35
N GLU A 460 44.81 23.67 32.59
CA GLU A 460 43.60 24.35 32.20
C GLU A 460 42.80 23.56 31.14
N ARG A 461 43.47 22.99 30.16
CA ARG A 461 42.79 22.18 29.13
C ARG A 461 42.25 20.85 29.63
N THR A 462 42.93 20.26 30.64
CA THR A 462 42.44 19.00 31.22
C THR A 462 41.16 19.22 32.02
N ARG A 463 40.99 20.38 32.64
CA ARG A 463 39.70 20.76 33.30
C ARG A 463 38.61 20.96 32.26
N ALA A 464 38.88 21.69 31.16
CA ALA A 464 37.89 21.94 30.11
C ALA A 464 37.48 20.66 29.37
N LEU A 465 38.39 19.68 29.21
CA LEU A 465 38.10 18.39 28.59
C LEU A 465 37.18 17.51 29.47
N ASN A 466 37.41 17.57 30.80
CA ASN A 466 36.55 16.84 31.73
C ASN A 466 35.14 17.39 31.77
N ASP A 467 34.98 18.74 31.70
CA ASP A 467 33.68 19.38 31.62
C ASP A 467 32.93 19.06 30.30
N ALA A 468 33.67 18.97 29.20
CA ALA A 468 33.09 18.58 27.91
C ALA A 468 32.67 17.11 27.87
N ASN A 469 33.45 16.21 28.48
CA ASN A 469 33.12 14.79 28.58
C ASN A 469 31.88 14.54 29.46
N GLU A 470 31.73 15.31 30.54
CA GLU A 470 30.54 15.21 31.37
C GLU A 470 29.27 15.68 30.65
N LYS A 471 29.37 16.75 29.85
CA LYS A 471 28.24 17.17 28.97
C LYS A 471 27.89 16.13 27.92
N LEU A 472 28.87 15.46 27.34
CA LEU A 472 28.65 14.38 26.37
C LEU A 472 28.02 13.15 27.02
N ARG A 473 28.35 12.84 28.27
CA ARG A 473 27.76 11.75 29.04
C ARG A 473 26.27 11.96 29.27
N ILE A 474 25.91 13.19 29.68
CA ILE A 474 24.49 13.58 29.88
C ILE A 474 23.69 13.45 28.59
N LEU A 475 24.19 13.91 27.46
CA LEU A 475 23.52 13.80 26.16
C LEU A 475 23.36 12.36 25.67
N SER A 476 24.16 11.43 26.19
CA SER A 476 24.12 9.99 25.83
C SER A 476 23.17 9.16 26.72
N GLU A 477 22.56 9.73 27.75
CA GLU A 477 21.76 9.00 28.72
C GLU A 477 20.25 9.05 28.43
N LEU A 478 19.80 9.95 27.56
CA LEU A 478 18.38 10.12 27.25
C LEU A 478 17.98 9.44 25.96
N ASP A 479 16.72 9.06 25.84
CA ASP A 479 16.11 8.64 24.57
C ASP A 479 15.78 9.88 23.73
N PRO A 480 16.28 9.97 22.50
CA PRO A 480 16.15 11.18 21.68
C PRO A 480 14.71 11.49 21.26
N LEU A 481 13.81 10.50 21.26
CA LEU A 481 12.42 10.69 20.89
C LEU A 481 11.58 11.19 22.08
N THR A 482 11.71 10.54 23.21
CA THR A 482 10.80 10.73 24.36
C THR A 482 11.37 11.59 25.47
N GLY A 483 12.69 11.84 25.45
CA GLY A 483 13.38 12.65 26.45
C GLY A 483 13.52 11.99 27.83
N VAL A 484 12.98 10.79 28.04
CA VAL A 484 13.21 10.00 29.26
C VAL A 484 14.52 9.21 29.15
N ALA A 485 14.93 8.55 30.23
CA ALA A 485 16.13 7.72 30.20
C ALA A 485 16.10 6.70 29.05
N ASN A 486 17.20 6.53 28.35
CA ASN A 486 17.31 5.48 27.36
C ASN A 486 17.50 4.11 28.04
N ARG A 487 17.35 3.04 27.26
CA ARG A 487 17.49 1.66 27.74
C ARG A 487 18.77 1.44 28.55
N ARG A 488 19.90 1.98 28.08
CA ARG A 488 21.18 1.83 28.76
C ARG A 488 21.17 2.52 30.14
N LYS A 489 20.63 3.72 30.20
CA LYS A 489 20.56 4.49 31.43
C LYS A 489 19.64 3.85 32.48
N VAL A 490 18.43 3.42 32.07
CA VAL A 490 17.49 2.84 33.01
C VAL A 490 17.95 1.50 33.57
N LEU A 491 18.61 0.67 32.75
CA LEU A 491 19.17 -0.60 33.22
C LEU A 491 20.38 -0.37 34.13
N SER A 492 21.28 0.53 33.76
CA SER A 492 22.42 0.91 34.64
C SER A 492 21.97 1.51 35.98
N ASP A 493 20.88 2.28 35.97
CA ASP A 493 20.34 2.84 37.20
C ASP A 493 19.65 1.77 38.08
N LEU A 494 19.00 0.79 37.44
CA LEU A 494 18.43 -0.37 38.14
C LEU A 494 19.54 -1.19 38.80
N ASP A 495 20.61 -1.53 38.08
CA ASP A 495 21.77 -2.24 38.65
C ASP A 495 22.36 -1.46 39.84
N ALA A 496 22.63 -0.17 39.64
CA ALA A 496 23.19 0.68 40.71
C ALA A 496 22.28 0.83 41.94
N ARG A 497 20.96 0.75 41.81
CA ARG A 497 20.02 0.74 42.93
C ARG A 497 20.04 -0.59 43.65
N LEU A 498 20.08 -1.69 42.92
CA LEU A 498 20.16 -3.03 43.48
C LEU A 498 21.48 -3.24 44.27
N GLU A 499 22.60 -2.78 43.74
CA GLU A 499 23.89 -2.84 44.41
C GLU A 499 23.93 -2.05 45.73
N ARG A 500 23.20 -0.94 45.77
CA ARG A 500 23.09 -0.09 46.99
C ARG A 500 22.04 -0.57 48.01
N MET A 501 21.22 -1.57 47.61
CA MET A 501 20.10 -2.02 48.41
C MET A 501 20.57 -3.08 49.40
N GLY A 502 20.41 -2.80 50.71
CA GLY A 502 20.65 -3.78 51.77
C GLY A 502 19.51 -4.80 51.87
N THR A 503 19.70 -5.80 52.74
CA THR A 503 18.78 -6.93 52.95
C THR A 503 17.33 -6.57 53.33
N GLY A 504 17.05 -5.30 53.65
CA GLY A 504 15.72 -4.80 53.99
C GLY A 504 15.14 -3.78 53.00
N GLY A 505 15.76 -3.60 51.84
CA GLY A 505 15.28 -2.67 50.81
C GLY A 505 14.02 -3.13 50.12
N SER A 506 13.30 -2.22 49.49
CA SER A 506 12.15 -2.51 48.63
C SER A 506 12.27 -1.71 47.35
N LEU A 507 12.13 -2.38 46.24
CA LEU A 507 12.15 -1.78 44.89
C LEU A 507 11.18 -2.55 44.00
N ALA A 508 10.54 -1.86 43.10
CA ALA A 508 9.72 -2.52 42.07
C ALA A 508 10.04 -2.01 40.69
N VAL A 509 9.85 -2.88 39.73
CA VAL A 509 9.94 -2.57 38.32
C VAL A 509 8.56 -2.77 37.68
N ILE A 510 8.13 -1.81 36.88
CA ILE A 510 6.97 -1.92 36.04
C ILE A 510 7.47 -1.88 34.60
N VAL A 511 7.16 -2.90 33.81
CA VAL A 511 7.35 -2.88 32.38
C VAL A 511 5.99 -2.63 31.74
N LEU A 512 5.90 -1.67 30.86
CA LEU A 512 4.67 -1.29 30.20
C LEU A 512 4.86 -1.22 28.69
N ASP A 513 3.80 -1.56 27.98
CA ASP A 513 3.76 -1.60 26.52
C ASP A 513 2.43 -1.06 26.03
N ILE A 514 2.48 -0.25 24.98
CA ILE A 514 1.27 0.33 24.40
C ILE A 514 0.50 -0.73 23.61
N ASP A 515 -0.72 -0.97 24.03
CA ASP A 515 -1.58 -1.96 23.40
C ASP A 515 -1.85 -1.61 21.93
N ARG A 516 -1.55 -2.57 21.05
CA ARG A 516 -1.78 -2.45 19.61
C ARG A 516 -1.10 -1.25 18.96
N PHE A 517 0.06 -0.85 19.45
CA PHE A 517 0.81 0.31 18.95
C PHE A 517 1.07 0.24 17.44
N LYS A 518 1.34 -0.95 16.93
CA LYS A 518 1.46 -1.18 15.48
C LYS A 518 0.20 -0.72 14.73
N THR A 519 -0.98 -0.98 15.26
CA THR A 519 -2.24 -0.53 14.64
C THR A 519 -2.36 0.99 14.61
N ILE A 520 -1.81 1.67 15.62
CA ILE A 520 -1.76 3.13 15.64
C ILE A 520 -0.86 3.63 14.52
N ASN A 521 0.33 3.06 14.38
CA ASN A 521 1.26 3.41 13.31
C ASN A 521 0.68 3.10 11.91
N ASP A 522 0.09 1.92 11.74
CA ASP A 522 -0.47 1.50 10.47
C ASP A 522 -1.66 2.36 10.03
N ARG A 523 -2.43 2.86 11.01
CA ARG A 523 -3.65 3.65 10.75
C ARG A 523 -3.40 5.15 10.66
N HIS A 524 -2.46 5.68 11.43
CA HIS A 524 -2.26 7.12 11.62
C HIS A 524 -0.84 7.59 11.27
N GLY A 525 0.02 6.66 10.84
CA GLY A 525 1.41 6.94 10.47
C GLY A 525 2.35 7.01 11.67
N HIS A 526 3.65 6.85 11.39
CA HIS A 526 4.71 6.84 12.41
C HIS A 526 4.82 8.15 13.20
N VAL A 527 4.50 9.29 12.57
CA VAL A 527 4.54 10.59 13.25
C VAL A 527 3.53 10.64 14.40
N ALA A 528 2.31 10.13 14.17
CA ALA A 528 1.30 10.05 15.22
C ALA A 528 1.70 9.04 16.31
N GLY A 529 2.36 7.95 15.95
CA GLY A 529 2.93 7.00 16.89
C GLY A 529 4.05 7.62 17.73
N ASP A 530 4.94 8.36 17.13
CA ASP A 530 6.02 9.06 17.82
C ASP A 530 5.48 10.10 18.83
N ASP A 531 4.44 10.85 18.45
CA ASP A 531 3.78 11.78 19.35
C ASP A 531 3.06 11.06 20.48
N ALA A 532 2.45 9.91 20.20
CA ALA A 532 1.85 9.06 21.23
C ALA A 532 2.89 8.57 22.24
N LEU A 533 4.08 8.18 21.79
CA LEU A 533 5.19 7.78 22.66
C LEU A 533 5.69 8.93 23.51
N ARG A 534 5.86 10.15 22.96
CA ARG A 534 6.24 11.34 23.71
C ARG A 534 5.21 11.70 24.77
N ALA A 535 3.94 11.70 24.37
CA ALA A 535 2.85 12.05 25.26
C ALA A 535 2.66 11.01 26.38
N LEU A 536 2.85 9.71 26.08
CA LEU A 536 2.82 8.65 27.09
C LEU A 536 3.98 8.79 28.05
N ALA A 537 5.21 8.98 27.57
CA ALA A 537 6.39 9.16 28.42
C ALA A 537 6.21 10.34 29.40
N SER A 538 5.77 11.49 28.88
CA SER A 538 5.47 12.69 29.67
C SER A 538 4.37 12.45 30.72
N ARG A 539 3.29 11.77 30.34
CA ARG A 539 2.17 11.44 31.22
C ARG A 539 2.61 10.51 32.36
N VAL A 540 3.34 9.45 32.02
CA VAL A 540 3.85 8.53 33.05
C VAL A 540 4.85 9.24 33.95
N GLN A 541 5.78 10.02 33.39
CA GLN A 541 6.76 10.76 34.16
C GLN A 541 6.11 11.74 35.16
N SER A 542 5.01 12.41 34.79
CA SER A 542 4.28 13.31 35.66
C SER A 542 3.59 12.61 36.86
N LEU A 543 3.38 11.29 36.75
CA LEU A 543 2.82 10.48 37.84
C LEU A 543 3.87 9.93 38.80
N LEU A 544 5.15 10.03 38.48
CA LEU A 544 6.23 9.50 39.27
C LEU A 544 6.73 10.56 40.25
N ARG A 545 7.14 10.13 41.42
CA ARG A 545 7.74 10.99 42.45
C ARG A 545 9.25 11.14 42.23
N PRO A 546 9.88 12.15 42.82
CA PRO A 546 11.34 12.23 42.88
C PRO A 546 11.93 10.95 43.47
N GLY A 547 12.87 10.35 42.74
CA GLY A 547 13.47 9.06 43.09
C GLY A 547 12.98 7.89 42.25
N ASP A 548 11.78 7.95 41.70
CA ASP A 548 11.34 7.01 40.68
C ASP A 548 11.92 7.40 39.30
N MET A 549 12.05 6.46 38.39
CA MET A 549 12.60 6.69 37.06
C MET A 549 11.74 6.00 36.01
N ILE A 550 11.55 6.67 34.89
CA ILE A 550 11.04 6.06 33.67
C ILE A 550 12.12 6.09 32.60
N GLY A 551 12.22 5.00 31.83
CA GLY A 551 13.03 4.93 30.61
C GLY A 551 12.37 4.13 29.54
N ARG A 552 12.78 4.41 28.29
CA ARG A 552 12.30 3.69 27.13
C ARG A 552 13.22 2.51 26.83
N MET A 553 12.63 1.32 26.74
CA MET A 553 13.36 0.09 26.51
C MET A 553 13.57 -0.18 25.01
N GLY A 554 12.68 0.30 24.16
CA GLY A 554 12.71 0.21 22.71
C GLY A 554 11.30 0.12 22.14
N GLY A 555 11.10 0.55 20.92
CA GLY A 555 9.78 0.54 20.29
C GLY A 555 8.74 1.26 21.14
N GLU A 556 7.69 0.55 21.54
CA GLU A 556 6.59 1.01 22.41
C GLU A 556 6.74 0.61 23.88
N GLU A 557 7.88 0.03 24.25
CA GLU A 557 8.11 -0.49 25.60
C GLU A 557 8.83 0.53 26.49
N PHE A 558 8.33 0.69 27.70
CA PHE A 558 8.92 1.52 28.74
C PHE A 558 9.11 0.71 30.03
N MET A 559 10.08 1.11 30.81
CA MET A 559 10.31 0.57 32.13
C MET A 559 10.28 1.69 33.17
N VAL A 560 9.56 1.45 34.27
CA VAL A 560 9.54 2.33 35.43
C VAL A 560 10.21 1.62 36.59
N ILE A 561 11.13 2.31 37.25
CA ILE A 561 11.77 1.86 38.47
C ILE A 561 11.15 2.65 39.62
N LEU A 562 10.56 1.96 40.55
CA LEU A 562 9.96 2.55 41.78
C LEU A 562 10.90 2.30 42.96
N ASP A 563 11.50 3.36 43.46
CA ASP A 563 12.35 3.28 44.64
C ASP A 563 11.52 3.08 45.91
N ARG A 564 11.97 2.25 46.86
CA ARG A 564 11.30 1.99 48.15
C ARG A 564 9.81 1.69 47.99
N ALA A 565 9.46 0.85 47.00
CA ALA A 565 8.09 0.47 46.73
C ALA A 565 7.82 -0.97 47.21
N ARG A 566 6.87 -1.13 48.13
CA ARG A 566 6.33 -2.44 48.54
C ARG A 566 5.29 -2.91 47.51
N PRO A 567 4.97 -4.22 47.42
CA PRO A 567 4.06 -4.76 46.43
C PRO A 567 2.74 -3.98 46.28
N VAL A 568 2.05 -3.71 47.37
CA VAL A 568 0.77 -2.95 47.37
C VAL A 568 0.94 -1.53 46.79
N ILE A 569 2.09 -0.90 47.02
CA ILE A 569 2.39 0.43 46.46
C ILE A 569 2.71 0.33 44.97
N ALA A 570 3.47 -0.68 44.58
CA ALA A 570 3.81 -0.91 43.19
C ALA A 570 2.56 -1.18 42.32
N ASP A 571 1.65 -2.02 42.84
CA ASP A 571 0.37 -2.33 42.18
C ASP A 571 -0.51 -1.09 42.07
N ALA A 572 -0.62 -0.29 43.14
CA ALA A 572 -1.38 0.95 43.11
C ALA A 572 -0.82 1.97 42.10
N ILE A 573 0.51 2.07 41.99
CA ILE A 573 1.17 2.94 41.02
C ILE A 573 0.94 2.42 39.61
N ALA A 574 1.08 1.11 39.38
CA ALA A 574 0.84 0.49 38.07
C ALA A 574 -0.61 0.72 37.61
N GLU A 575 -1.58 0.50 38.49
CA GLU A 575 -2.98 0.75 38.15
C GLU A 575 -3.26 2.25 37.93
N ARG A 576 -2.62 3.14 38.72
CA ARG A 576 -2.71 4.58 38.49
C ARG A 576 -2.16 4.98 37.12
N ILE A 577 -1.01 4.42 36.71
CA ILE A 577 -0.41 4.64 35.41
C ILE A 577 -1.36 4.12 34.33
N ARG A 578 -1.82 2.87 34.42
CA ARG A 578 -2.76 2.26 33.49
C ARG A 578 -4.02 3.10 33.31
N ALA A 579 -4.63 3.47 34.44
CA ALA A 579 -5.85 4.26 34.43
C ALA A 579 -5.64 5.68 33.87
N ALA A 580 -4.51 6.32 34.14
CA ALA A 580 -4.17 7.62 33.55
C ALA A 580 -3.96 7.53 32.03
N ILE A 581 -3.38 6.44 31.55
CA ILE A 581 -3.22 6.21 30.10
C ILE A 581 -4.59 5.99 29.46
N ALA A 582 -5.45 5.14 30.04
CA ALA A 582 -6.73 4.75 29.46
C ALA A 582 -7.83 5.83 29.53
N ARG A 583 -7.82 6.68 30.59
CA ARG A 583 -8.91 7.63 30.83
C ARG A 583 -8.82 8.92 30.02
N GLN A 584 -7.62 9.37 29.71
CA GLN A 584 -7.43 10.65 29.01
C GLN A 584 -6.89 10.40 27.61
N PRO A 585 -7.60 10.83 26.59
CA PRO A 585 -7.13 10.75 25.23
C PRO A 585 -5.78 11.45 25.04
N PHE A 586 -5.02 11.00 24.09
CA PHE A 586 -3.73 11.57 23.73
C PHE A 586 -3.93 12.49 22.52
N GLN A 587 -3.53 13.74 22.68
CA GLN A 587 -3.45 14.68 21.56
C GLN A 587 -2.15 14.42 20.82
N VAL A 588 -2.25 14.12 19.55
CA VAL A 588 -1.11 13.88 18.66
C VAL A 588 -1.21 14.80 17.43
N HIS A 589 -0.25 14.75 16.56
CA HIS A 589 -0.11 15.66 15.42
C HIS A 589 -1.44 15.93 14.68
N GLY A 590 -1.73 17.20 14.35
CA GLY A 590 -2.89 17.61 13.53
C GLY A 590 -4.25 17.55 14.24
N ASN A 591 -4.32 17.80 15.54
CA ASN A 591 -5.53 17.69 16.38
C ASN A 591 -6.16 16.29 16.42
N LEU A 592 -5.40 15.28 16.04
CA LEU A 592 -5.84 13.90 16.17
C LEU A 592 -5.86 13.49 17.64
N THR A 593 -6.96 12.91 18.08
CA THR A 593 -7.13 12.41 19.43
C THR A 593 -7.12 10.88 19.41
N LEU A 594 -6.18 10.27 20.13
CA LEU A 594 -6.04 8.81 20.21
C LEU A 594 -6.45 8.33 21.61
N ASN A 595 -7.31 7.32 21.65
CA ASN A 595 -7.56 6.54 22.85
C ASN A 595 -6.55 5.38 22.88
N ILE A 596 -5.61 5.46 23.81
CA ILE A 596 -4.54 4.49 23.94
C ILE A 596 -4.73 3.74 25.24
N THR A 597 -4.47 2.46 25.24
CA THR A 597 -4.33 1.66 26.46
C THR A 597 -2.93 1.09 26.53
N ALA A 598 -2.51 0.70 27.69
CA ALA A 598 -1.26 0.01 27.91
C ALA A 598 -1.47 -1.18 28.83
N SER A 599 -0.73 -2.22 28.59
CA SER A 599 -0.60 -3.36 29.48
C SER A 599 0.64 -3.18 30.34
N LEU A 600 0.55 -3.55 31.58
CA LEU A 600 1.63 -3.38 32.54
C LEU A 600 1.93 -4.68 33.27
N GLY A 601 3.22 -4.99 33.40
CA GLY A 601 3.71 -6.09 34.23
C GLY A 601 4.52 -5.53 35.40
N VAL A 602 4.22 -5.96 36.60
CA VAL A 602 4.85 -5.48 37.82
C VAL A 602 5.67 -6.60 38.46
N ALA A 603 6.88 -6.30 38.86
CA ALA A 603 7.67 -7.19 39.70
C ALA A 603 8.31 -6.43 40.84
N CYS A 604 8.17 -6.94 42.05
CA CYS A 604 8.88 -6.43 43.23
C CYS A 604 10.18 -7.20 43.41
N TRP A 605 11.18 -6.49 43.86
CA TRP A 605 12.47 -7.08 44.16
C TRP A 605 12.36 -8.05 45.35
N SER A 606 12.99 -9.21 45.20
CA SER A 606 13.19 -10.21 46.22
C SER A 606 14.67 -10.41 46.50
N ALA A 607 15.04 -10.76 47.73
CA ALA A 607 16.44 -10.88 48.12
C ALA A 607 17.20 -11.85 47.20
N GLY A 608 18.27 -11.35 46.57
CA GLY A 608 19.08 -12.13 45.60
C GLY A 608 18.71 -11.92 44.13
N ASP A 609 17.68 -11.11 43.84
CA ASP A 609 17.36 -10.76 42.45
C ASP A 609 18.46 -9.92 41.80
N SER A 610 18.85 -10.30 40.60
CA SER A 610 19.58 -9.42 39.67
C SER A 610 18.60 -8.52 38.91
N ALA A 611 19.08 -7.42 38.37
CA ALA A 611 18.27 -6.55 37.50
C ALA A 611 17.63 -7.32 36.36
N LYS A 612 18.38 -8.27 35.79
CA LYS A 612 17.88 -9.15 34.70
C LYS A 612 16.74 -10.04 35.19
N ALA A 613 16.83 -10.63 36.36
CA ALA A 613 15.80 -11.51 36.92
C ALA A 613 14.53 -10.72 37.25
N LEU A 614 14.70 -9.55 37.88
CA LEU A 614 13.59 -8.65 38.23
C LEU A 614 12.87 -8.14 36.96
N TYR A 615 13.63 -7.70 35.98
CA TYR A 615 13.07 -7.31 34.66
C TYR A 615 12.31 -8.47 34.02
N ALA A 616 12.90 -9.66 33.95
CA ALA A 616 12.27 -10.81 33.32
C ALA A 616 10.93 -11.21 33.98
N ARG A 617 10.82 -11.05 35.34
CA ARG A 617 9.55 -11.30 36.02
C ARG A 617 8.50 -10.23 35.71
N ALA A 618 8.90 -8.96 35.59
CA ALA A 618 8.00 -7.91 35.17
C ALA A 618 7.55 -8.10 33.70
N ASP A 619 8.45 -8.50 32.82
CA ASP A 619 8.17 -8.78 31.43
C ASP A 619 7.21 -9.98 31.26
N ALA A 620 7.43 -11.06 32.02
CA ALA A 620 6.50 -12.19 32.06
C ALA A 620 5.09 -11.77 32.51
N ALA A 621 4.98 -10.93 33.52
CA ALA A 621 3.72 -10.36 34.00
C ALA A 621 3.08 -9.44 32.95
N LEU A 622 3.86 -8.68 32.20
CA LEU A 622 3.39 -7.91 31.05
C LEU A 622 2.82 -8.81 29.96
N TYR A 623 3.50 -9.92 29.67
CA TYR A 623 3.00 -10.89 28.70
C TYR A 623 1.64 -11.48 29.13
N GLU A 624 1.49 -11.81 30.41
CA GLU A 624 0.20 -12.23 30.98
C GLU A 624 -0.87 -11.13 30.88
N ALA A 625 -0.53 -9.88 31.11
CA ALA A 625 -1.44 -8.76 30.96
C ALA A 625 -1.93 -8.62 29.50
N LYS A 626 -1.04 -8.78 28.53
CA LYS A 626 -1.40 -8.80 27.12
C LYS A 626 -2.30 -9.99 26.75
N ALA A 627 -2.07 -11.16 27.34
CA ALA A 627 -2.88 -12.38 27.13
C ALA A 627 -4.26 -12.29 27.80
N SER A 628 -4.36 -11.62 28.96
CA SER A 628 -5.59 -11.46 29.76
C SER A 628 -6.56 -10.41 29.21
N GLY A 629 -6.35 -9.94 27.98
CA GLY A 629 -7.26 -8.98 27.31
C GLY A 629 -6.72 -7.57 27.21
N ARG A 630 -5.48 -7.34 27.61
CA ARG A 630 -4.81 -6.02 27.58
C ARG A 630 -5.43 -5.01 28.54
N ASN A 631 -4.92 -3.78 28.51
CA ASN A 631 -5.38 -2.67 29.37
C ASN A 631 -5.54 -3.09 30.85
N CYS A 632 -4.60 -3.84 31.34
CA CYS A 632 -4.56 -4.29 32.73
C CYS A 632 -3.13 -4.27 33.26
N ALA A 633 -2.99 -4.21 34.59
CA ALA A 633 -1.73 -4.37 35.28
C ALA A 633 -1.73 -5.74 35.97
N ILE A 634 -0.69 -6.52 35.76
CA ILE A 634 -0.51 -7.84 36.40
C ILE A 634 0.80 -7.82 37.16
N SER A 635 0.76 -8.32 38.38
CA SER A 635 1.94 -8.46 39.23
C SER A 635 2.45 -9.88 39.23
N SER A 636 3.76 -10.02 39.05
CA SER A 636 4.41 -11.33 39.14
C SER A 636 4.19 -11.91 40.52
N ARG A 637 3.68 -13.13 40.58
CA ARG A 637 3.56 -13.87 41.85
C ARG A 637 4.96 -14.24 42.34
N ASP A 638 5.24 -13.91 43.63
CA ASP A 638 6.52 -14.27 44.26
C ASP A 638 6.58 -15.80 44.41
N PRO A 639 7.63 -16.48 43.86
CA PRO A 639 7.75 -17.93 43.98
C PRO A 639 7.88 -18.45 45.43
N LEU A 640 8.17 -17.54 46.38
CA LEU A 640 8.42 -17.89 47.80
C LEU A 640 7.16 -17.80 48.69
N GLN A 641 6.06 -17.20 48.27
CA GLN A 641 4.83 -17.15 49.07
C GLN A 641 3.96 -18.41 49.01
N GLY A 642 4.29 -19.35 48.11
CA GLY A 642 3.56 -20.65 47.98
C GLY A 642 4.00 -21.76 48.94
N ARG A 643 5.00 -21.50 49.83
CA ARG A 643 5.54 -22.57 50.74
C ARG A 643 5.14 -22.46 52.20
N ASN A 644 4.39 -21.43 52.61
CA ASN A 644 3.94 -21.24 53.99
C ASN A 644 2.41 -21.32 54.20
N ALA A 645 1.68 -21.96 53.26
CA ALA A 645 0.27 -22.28 53.45
C ALA A 645 0.03 -23.71 53.00
N ALA A 646 0.53 -24.65 53.77
CA ALA A 646 0.08 -26.05 53.84
C ALA A 646 0.42 -26.59 55.24
#